data_34fea401dd896b458b49d7a2da52e23d
#
_entry.id   34fea401dd896b458b49d7a2da52e23d
#
_cell.length_a   1.000
_cell.length_b   1.000
_cell.length_c   1.000
_cell.angle_alpha   90.00
_cell.angle_beta   90.00
_cell.angle_gamma   90.00
#
_symmetry.space_group_name_H-M   'P 1'
#
loop_
_entity.id
_entity.type
_entity.pdbx_description
1 polymer ?
#
loop_
_entity_poly.entity_id
_entity_poly.type
_entity_poly.pdbx_seq_one_letter_code
_entity_poly.pdbx_strand_id
1 'polypeptide(L)'
;MKRNLVVGKLIQQMEAEAAGREPGQGPESRRRFRKPGRIGQIYKPTAEISGFKVRPGNFEINGATEVQGGVNFTISSIGATSCELCLFKRHQDNPYAVIKIPDEYRIGMVYSIMVFGLIIEDFEYCYRFDGPYDPEKGLLFDKTKLVLDPYARAVAGQRPWGVAKTATTYKARVVHNDFKWDDTAFPRTPMEDSIIYEMHVRGFTRHRSSGVQYPGTFAGIVEKIPYLKELGITAVELMPVFEFDETINARSVNGKQLMEYWGYNTVSFFAPNSAFAASLEYNEEGTELKQTIQVLKKHGIEVILDVVFNHTAEGNENGPFLSFKGLDNNIYYMLMPTGEYYNFSGCGNTFNCNNPIVRQFIINCLKYWVTEYHVDGFRFDLASILGRDQNGVPMKNPPLLERLSYDPILRSTKLIAEAWDAGGLYQVGNFPAYHRWAEWNGKYRDALRDFLKGNYWNAPETAKRLAGSTDLYQGVYEGHESSVNFITCHDGFTLYDLFSYSRKHNEVNGWNNADGADDNRSWNCGVEGPTEDPVITALRFKMMRNAITVLMCSRGTPMILAGDEFGNTQFGNNNSYCQDKEISWLNWDYLKRNRDFFAFYKSTIAFRKKHPSIRRQLQPAECGLPDVMTCGANPDDHMITKDNRVLGILFAGREEGAEYDDVIYMVINAHWEPCEIRLPALRAGLSWGICIDTEGSGGRFYYEKPVFLTRPLFMLAERSVAVFTLYREEE
;
A
#
# COMPACT_ATOMS: atom_id res chain seq x y z
N MET A 1 35.65 7.47 1.22
CA MET A 1 35.10 7.78 -0.12
C MET A 1 33.71 8.38 0.04
N LYS A 2 33.40 9.48 -0.63
CA LYS A 2 32.03 10.03 -0.62
C LYS A 2 31.17 9.08 -1.46
N ARG A 3 30.28 8.30 -0.84
CA ARG A 3 29.24 7.54 -1.54
C ARG A 3 28.31 8.56 -2.21
N ASN A 4 28.40 8.71 -3.51
CA ASN A 4 27.47 9.50 -4.32
C ASN A 4 26.27 8.62 -4.66
N LEU A 5 25.32 8.53 -3.72
CA LEU A 5 24.10 7.75 -3.89
C LEU A 5 23.21 8.36 -4.99
N VAL A 6 22.53 7.50 -5.74
CA VAL A 6 21.68 7.89 -6.88
C VAL A 6 20.65 8.94 -6.48
N VAL A 7 19.88 8.68 -5.43
CA VAL A 7 18.86 9.62 -4.94
C VAL A 7 19.48 10.90 -4.40
N GLY A 8 20.66 10.83 -3.76
CA GLY A 8 21.38 12.01 -3.30
C GLY A 8 21.80 12.95 -4.43
N LYS A 9 22.16 12.41 -5.60
CA LYS A 9 22.44 13.20 -6.81
C LYS A 9 21.18 13.84 -7.37
N LEU A 10 20.07 13.09 -7.42
CA LEU A 10 18.78 13.62 -7.86
C LEU A 10 18.29 14.75 -6.96
N ILE A 11 18.42 14.63 -5.64
CA ILE A 11 18.07 15.69 -4.69
C ILE A 11 18.88 16.96 -5.00
N GLN A 12 20.20 16.83 -5.16
CA GLN A 12 21.07 17.97 -5.47
C GLN A 12 20.69 18.65 -6.80
N GLN A 13 20.32 17.85 -7.79
CA GLN A 13 19.87 18.36 -9.08
C GLN A 13 18.53 19.10 -8.96
N MET A 14 17.54 18.54 -8.27
CA MET A 14 16.24 19.17 -8.03
C MET A 14 16.38 20.47 -7.22
N GLU A 15 17.25 20.50 -6.20
CA GLU A 15 17.54 21.70 -5.40
C GLU A 15 18.26 22.78 -6.24
N ALA A 16 19.14 22.37 -7.16
CA ALA A 16 19.83 23.30 -8.06
C ALA A 16 18.88 23.91 -9.09
N GLU A 17 18.00 23.08 -9.69
CA GLU A 17 16.97 23.55 -10.63
C GLU A 17 15.96 24.50 -9.97
N ALA A 18 15.50 24.17 -8.75
CA ALA A 18 14.59 25.03 -7.98
C ALA A 18 15.24 26.36 -7.57
N ALA A 19 16.56 26.39 -7.44
CA ALA A 19 17.35 27.60 -7.11
C ALA A 19 17.83 28.38 -8.34
N GLY A 20 17.54 27.92 -9.56
CA GLY A 20 18.01 28.53 -10.82
C GLY A 20 19.56 28.48 -10.98
N ARG A 21 20.23 27.47 -10.42
CA ARG A 21 21.68 27.28 -10.46
C ARG A 21 22.07 26.15 -11.39
N GLU A 22 23.20 26.30 -12.08
CA GLU A 22 23.74 25.18 -12.86
C GLU A 22 24.16 23.99 -11.96
N PRO A 23 23.96 22.74 -12.41
CA PRO A 23 24.35 21.53 -11.68
C PRO A 23 25.89 21.51 -11.52
N GLY A 24 26.38 21.56 -10.28
CA GLY A 24 27.81 21.43 -9.99
C GLY A 24 28.42 22.45 -8.99
N GLN A 25 27.68 23.48 -8.65
CA GLN A 25 28.14 24.45 -7.63
C GLN A 25 27.42 24.23 -6.30
N GLY A 26 27.89 23.24 -5.53
CA GLY A 26 27.42 23.00 -4.16
C GLY A 26 28.25 23.82 -3.16
N PRO A 27 27.66 24.29 -2.05
CA PRO A 27 28.39 25.00 -1.01
C PRO A 27 29.44 24.11 -0.35
N GLU A 28 30.62 24.69 -0.10
CA GLU A 28 31.71 24.04 0.60
C GLU A 28 31.28 23.45 1.95
N SER A 29 31.78 22.25 2.20
CA SER A 29 31.48 21.42 3.36
C SER A 29 31.62 22.16 4.69
N ARG A 30 30.51 22.45 5.37
CA ARG A 30 30.54 22.84 6.79
C ARG A 30 31.06 21.67 7.62
N ARG A 31 32.05 21.97 8.51
CA ARG A 31 32.69 21.03 9.42
C ARG A 31 31.67 20.21 10.20
N ARG A 32 31.82 18.88 10.12
CA ARG A 32 31.05 17.91 10.86
C ARG A 32 31.27 18.04 12.37
N PHE A 33 30.26 18.43 13.12
CA PHE A 33 30.24 18.12 14.55
C PHE A 33 29.95 16.62 14.69
N ARG A 34 30.93 15.83 15.09
CA ARG A 34 30.68 14.48 15.62
C ARG A 34 29.89 14.65 16.93
N LYS A 35 28.64 14.23 16.98
CA LYS A 35 28.00 13.91 18.26
C LYS A 35 28.91 12.87 18.93
N PRO A 36 29.23 13.00 20.25
CA PRO A 36 29.94 11.94 20.95
C PRO A 36 29.11 10.68 20.79
N GLY A 37 29.68 9.70 20.09
CA GLY A 37 29.07 8.37 20.00
C GLY A 37 28.83 7.87 21.42
N ARG A 38 27.69 7.22 21.67
CA ARG A 38 27.56 6.35 22.86
C ARG A 38 28.86 5.58 22.95
N ILE A 39 29.49 5.57 24.14
CA ILE A 39 30.65 4.72 24.42
C ILE A 39 30.14 3.31 24.15
N GLY A 40 30.38 2.79 22.94
CA GLY A 40 29.96 1.47 22.53
C GLY A 40 30.63 0.47 23.48
N GLN A 41 29.88 -0.46 24.04
CA GLN A 41 30.42 -1.50 24.86
C GLN A 41 31.50 -2.23 24.05
N ILE A 42 32.75 -2.17 24.49
CA ILE A 42 33.87 -2.85 23.83
C ILE A 42 33.80 -4.31 24.20
N TYR A 43 33.45 -5.14 23.26
CA TYR A 43 33.44 -6.58 23.43
C TYR A 43 34.85 -7.16 23.15
N LYS A 44 35.25 -8.12 23.96
CA LYS A 44 36.49 -8.90 23.74
C LYS A 44 36.14 -10.34 23.47
N PRO A 45 36.86 -11.02 22.56
CA PRO A 45 36.68 -12.47 22.35
C PRO A 45 37.02 -13.23 23.64
N THR A 46 36.32 -14.34 23.85
CA THR A 46 36.51 -15.24 24.99
C THR A 46 36.90 -16.64 24.56
N ALA A 47 36.74 -16.97 23.28
CA ALA A 47 37.06 -18.29 22.70
C ALA A 47 37.47 -18.16 21.23
N GLU A 48 37.87 -19.28 20.66
CA GLU A 48 38.12 -19.43 19.22
C GLU A 48 37.38 -20.69 18.72
N ILE A 49 36.59 -20.54 17.64
CA ILE A 49 35.81 -21.63 17.02
C ILE A 49 35.99 -21.54 15.52
N SER A 50 36.36 -22.65 14.88
CA SER A 50 36.56 -22.74 13.41
C SER A 50 37.52 -21.66 12.88
N GLY A 51 38.53 -21.25 13.68
CA GLY A 51 39.49 -20.20 13.31
C GLY A 51 39.01 -18.77 13.51
N PHE A 52 37.83 -18.55 14.07
CA PHE A 52 37.27 -17.23 14.39
C PHE A 52 37.33 -16.97 15.89
N LYS A 53 37.73 -15.76 16.25
CA LYS A 53 37.60 -15.25 17.62
C LYS A 53 36.13 -14.98 17.89
N VAL A 54 35.58 -15.55 18.98
CA VAL A 54 34.15 -15.49 19.28
C VAL A 54 33.90 -15.22 20.77
N ARG A 55 32.65 -14.94 21.10
CA ARG A 55 32.09 -14.93 22.46
C ARG A 55 30.58 -15.17 22.40
N PRO A 56 29.89 -15.43 23.52
CA PRO A 56 28.42 -15.32 23.57
C PRO A 56 27.94 -13.96 23.08
N GLY A 57 26.89 -13.95 22.27
CA GLY A 57 26.35 -12.73 21.68
C GLY A 57 25.41 -11.95 22.62
N ASN A 58 24.70 -11.00 22.06
CA ASN A 58 23.59 -10.30 22.70
C ASN A 58 22.28 -11.01 22.34
N PHE A 59 21.68 -11.68 23.29
CA PHE A 59 20.49 -12.52 23.11
C PHE A 59 19.20 -11.72 22.86
N GLU A 60 19.19 -10.41 23.11
CA GLU A 60 18.01 -9.55 22.97
C GLU A 60 17.86 -8.94 21.56
N ILE A 61 18.92 -8.97 20.73
CA ILE A 61 18.95 -8.35 19.42
C ILE A 61 18.91 -9.43 18.36
N ASN A 62 17.72 -9.73 17.83
CA ASN A 62 17.53 -10.70 16.76
C ASN A 62 18.17 -10.25 15.44
N GLY A 63 18.63 -11.24 14.66
CA GLY A 63 19.31 -11.06 13.39
C GLY A 63 20.80 -10.78 13.56
N ALA A 64 21.43 -10.36 12.46
CA ALA A 64 22.84 -9.98 12.45
C ALA A 64 23.01 -8.46 12.60
N THR A 65 23.84 -8.05 13.55
CA THR A 65 24.08 -6.64 13.86
C THR A 65 25.57 -6.36 13.97
N GLU A 66 26.03 -5.33 13.26
CA GLU A 66 27.40 -4.86 13.38
C GLU A 66 27.68 -4.37 14.81
N VAL A 67 28.81 -4.79 15.35
CA VAL A 67 29.34 -4.35 16.65
C VAL A 67 30.80 -3.95 16.50
N GLN A 68 31.37 -3.29 17.49
CA GLN A 68 32.78 -2.90 17.42
C GLN A 68 33.70 -4.13 17.26
N GLY A 69 34.31 -4.26 16.08
CA GLY A 69 35.28 -5.30 15.74
C GLY A 69 34.67 -6.63 15.27
N GLY A 70 33.35 -6.70 15.04
CA GLY A 70 32.72 -7.93 14.55
C GLY A 70 31.22 -7.81 14.32
N VAL A 71 30.54 -8.95 14.31
CA VAL A 71 29.10 -9.05 14.09
C VAL A 71 28.48 -9.94 15.17
N ASN A 72 27.37 -9.47 15.73
CA ASN A 72 26.49 -10.26 16.60
C ASN A 72 25.44 -10.97 15.76
N PHE A 73 25.31 -12.29 15.92
CA PHE A 73 24.31 -13.13 15.25
C PHE A 73 23.41 -13.74 16.33
N THR A 74 22.11 -13.53 16.21
CA THR A 74 21.12 -14.02 17.17
C THR A 74 19.91 -14.56 16.46
N ILE A 75 19.54 -15.81 16.74
CA ILE A 75 18.37 -16.48 16.16
C ILE A 75 17.72 -17.39 17.18
N SER A 76 16.39 -17.52 17.09
CA SER A 76 15.62 -18.38 18.02
C SER A 76 15.07 -19.60 17.29
N SER A 77 15.13 -20.76 17.93
CA SER A 77 14.41 -21.97 17.53
C SER A 77 14.03 -22.79 18.75
N ILE A 78 12.76 -23.22 18.79
CA ILE A 78 12.22 -24.07 19.86
C ILE A 78 12.66 -25.51 19.66
N GLY A 79 12.52 -26.02 18.44
CA GLY A 79 12.69 -27.44 18.11
C GLY A 79 14.09 -27.85 17.75
N ALA A 80 14.97 -26.91 17.43
CA ALA A 80 16.33 -27.24 17.00
C ALA A 80 17.17 -27.81 18.15
N THR A 81 17.91 -28.87 17.83
CA THR A 81 18.91 -29.48 18.72
C THR A 81 20.30 -28.91 18.54
N SER A 82 20.58 -28.31 17.36
CA SER A 82 21.81 -27.56 17.11
C SER A 82 21.61 -26.50 16.03
N CYS A 83 22.47 -25.49 16.05
CA CYS A 83 22.50 -24.39 15.11
C CYS A 83 23.92 -24.17 14.57
N GLU A 84 24.06 -24.05 13.26
CA GLU A 84 25.31 -23.72 12.57
C GLU A 84 25.15 -22.39 11.84
N LEU A 85 26.08 -21.46 12.04
CA LEU A 85 26.26 -20.26 11.24
C LEU A 85 27.15 -20.56 10.05
N CYS A 86 26.62 -20.43 8.83
CA CYS A 86 27.34 -20.65 7.59
C CYS A 86 27.74 -19.30 6.98
N LEU A 87 29.03 -19.05 6.78
CA LEU A 87 29.57 -17.83 6.20
C LEU A 87 30.01 -18.08 4.76
N PHE A 88 29.59 -17.22 3.86
CA PHE A 88 29.88 -17.30 2.42
C PHE A 88 30.68 -16.08 1.98
N LYS A 89 31.60 -16.23 1.05
CA LYS A 89 32.10 -15.10 0.29
C LYS A 89 30.98 -14.59 -0.62
N ARG A 90 30.99 -13.29 -0.90
CA ARG A 90 29.98 -12.67 -1.79
C ARG A 90 29.78 -13.48 -3.07
N HIS A 91 28.51 -13.75 -3.38
CA HIS A 91 28.10 -14.47 -4.60
C HIS A 91 28.68 -15.89 -4.76
N GLN A 92 29.15 -16.51 -3.67
CA GLN A 92 29.61 -17.90 -3.69
C GLN A 92 28.54 -18.85 -3.12
N ASP A 93 28.39 -20.02 -3.73
CA ASP A 93 27.36 -20.99 -3.32
C ASP A 93 27.80 -21.88 -2.15
N ASN A 94 29.12 -22.01 -1.94
CA ASN A 94 29.68 -22.83 -0.87
C ASN A 94 30.14 -21.97 0.30
N PRO A 95 29.82 -22.33 1.54
CA PRO A 95 30.34 -21.62 2.70
C PRO A 95 31.88 -21.80 2.79
N TYR A 96 32.57 -20.70 3.07
CA TYR A 96 34.01 -20.75 3.37
C TYR A 96 34.26 -21.10 4.84
N ALA A 97 33.24 -20.96 5.69
CA ALA A 97 33.29 -21.33 7.09
C ALA A 97 31.92 -21.77 7.61
N VAL A 98 31.93 -22.77 8.48
CA VAL A 98 30.76 -23.22 9.23
C VAL A 98 31.11 -23.17 10.70
N ILE A 99 30.38 -22.40 11.47
CA ILE A 99 30.60 -22.19 12.91
C ILE A 99 29.42 -22.83 13.66
N LYS A 100 29.63 -24.00 14.26
CA LYS A 100 28.63 -24.58 15.15
C LYS A 100 28.54 -23.69 16.41
N ILE A 101 27.34 -23.17 16.70
CA ILE A 101 27.10 -22.36 17.89
C ILE A 101 27.08 -23.29 19.10
N PRO A 102 27.96 -23.10 20.08
CA PRO A 102 28.02 -23.97 21.24
C PRO A 102 26.74 -23.94 22.09
N ASP A 103 26.45 -25.04 22.80
CA ASP A 103 25.28 -25.12 23.67
C ASP A 103 25.32 -24.08 24.80
N GLU A 104 26.50 -23.74 25.30
CA GLU A 104 26.70 -22.66 26.29
C GLU A 104 26.43 -21.25 25.73
N TYR A 105 26.30 -21.12 24.42
CA TYR A 105 25.87 -19.89 23.72
C TYR A 105 24.39 -19.92 23.34
N ARG A 106 23.64 -20.81 23.99
CA ARG A 106 22.17 -20.90 23.93
C ARG A 106 21.56 -20.59 25.28
N ILE A 107 20.58 -19.68 25.30
CA ILE A 107 19.75 -19.38 26.47
C ILE A 107 18.30 -19.60 26.08
N GLY A 108 17.64 -20.56 26.76
CA GLY A 108 16.29 -20.96 26.38
C GLY A 108 16.23 -21.47 24.93
N MET A 109 15.51 -20.76 24.06
CA MET A 109 15.39 -21.06 22.64
C MET A 109 16.31 -20.22 21.74
N VAL A 110 17.12 -19.31 22.31
CA VAL A 110 17.90 -18.32 21.57
C VAL A 110 19.35 -18.75 21.48
N TYR A 111 19.85 -18.88 20.27
CA TYR A 111 21.27 -19.05 19.94
C TYR A 111 21.87 -17.69 19.64
N SER A 112 22.99 -17.33 20.28
CA SER A 112 23.62 -16.04 20.02
C SER A 112 25.15 -16.13 20.10
N ILE A 113 25.80 -15.69 19.04
CA ILE A 113 27.26 -15.68 18.92
C ILE A 113 27.73 -14.34 18.33
N MET A 114 28.80 -13.83 18.91
CA MET A 114 29.51 -12.68 18.34
C MET A 114 30.81 -13.17 17.69
N VAL A 115 30.98 -12.88 16.41
CA VAL A 115 32.13 -13.28 15.61
C VAL A 115 32.95 -12.03 15.27
N PHE A 116 34.24 -12.04 15.64
CA PHE A 116 35.16 -10.93 15.44
C PHE A 116 35.94 -11.03 14.15
N GLY A 117 36.35 -9.88 13.61
CA GLY A 117 37.18 -9.81 12.40
C GLY A 117 36.40 -9.99 11.09
N LEU A 118 35.08 -9.98 11.12
CA LEU A 118 34.26 -9.98 9.92
C LEU A 118 34.14 -8.55 9.37
N ILE A 119 34.33 -8.41 8.05
CA ILE A 119 34.07 -7.19 7.27
C ILE A 119 32.72 -7.40 6.60
N ILE A 120 31.73 -6.59 6.95
CA ILE A 120 30.33 -6.85 6.56
C ILE A 120 30.10 -6.78 5.05
N GLU A 121 30.91 -6.08 4.30
CA GLU A 121 30.84 -5.97 2.85
C GLU A 121 31.40 -7.24 2.15
N ASP A 122 32.15 -8.11 2.84
CA ASP A 122 32.88 -9.21 2.23
C ASP A 122 32.18 -10.57 2.34
N PHE A 123 31.11 -10.66 3.13
CA PHE A 123 30.45 -11.93 3.37
C PHE A 123 28.92 -11.86 3.30
N GLU A 124 28.32 -13.03 3.14
CA GLU A 124 26.93 -13.36 3.24
C GLU A 124 26.78 -14.51 4.23
N TYR A 125 25.59 -14.69 4.83
CA TYR A 125 25.38 -15.77 5.80
C TYR A 125 24.00 -16.43 5.68
N CYS A 126 23.94 -17.67 6.17
CA CYS A 126 22.72 -18.43 6.44
C CYS A 126 22.93 -19.25 7.70
N TYR A 127 21.86 -19.90 8.15
CA TYR A 127 21.91 -20.90 9.20
C TYR A 127 21.65 -22.30 8.68
N ARG A 128 22.03 -23.32 9.47
CA ARG A 128 21.58 -24.70 9.37
C ARG A 128 21.12 -25.14 10.74
N PHE A 129 20.01 -25.87 10.77
CA PHE A 129 19.47 -26.42 12.00
C PHE A 129 19.38 -27.94 11.91
N ASP A 130 19.70 -28.60 13.02
CA ASP A 130 19.42 -30.03 13.23
C ASP A 130 18.31 -30.17 14.26
N GLY A 131 17.51 -31.22 14.16
CA GLY A 131 16.38 -31.45 15.04
C GLY A 131 15.50 -32.61 14.54
N PRO A 132 14.32 -32.79 15.14
CA PRO A 132 13.40 -33.84 14.73
C PRO A 132 12.84 -33.59 13.32
N TYR A 133 12.76 -34.66 12.52
CA TYR A 133 12.11 -34.67 11.22
C TYR A 133 10.90 -35.60 11.26
N ASP A 134 9.72 -35.04 11.35
CA ASP A 134 8.43 -35.74 11.41
C ASP A 134 7.37 -34.88 10.69
N PRO A 135 7.26 -34.98 9.36
CA PRO A 135 6.34 -34.15 8.56
C PRO A 135 4.88 -34.21 9.00
N GLU A 136 4.42 -35.36 9.50
CA GLU A 136 3.04 -35.51 9.99
C GLU A 136 2.76 -34.65 11.23
N LYS A 137 3.82 -34.25 11.95
CA LYS A 137 3.75 -33.31 13.07
C LYS A 137 4.23 -31.90 12.70
N GLY A 138 4.52 -31.68 11.43
CA GLY A 138 5.04 -30.41 10.94
C GLY A 138 6.47 -30.10 11.36
N LEU A 139 7.25 -31.11 11.78
CA LEU A 139 8.66 -30.96 12.17
C LEU A 139 9.53 -31.25 10.97
N LEU A 140 10.24 -30.24 10.46
CA LEU A 140 10.96 -30.29 9.18
C LEU A 140 12.45 -29.91 9.31
N PHE A 141 13.10 -30.21 10.43
CA PHE A 141 14.52 -29.91 10.60
C PHE A 141 15.37 -30.79 9.69
N ASP A 142 16.17 -30.16 8.87
CA ASP A 142 17.09 -30.83 7.92
C ASP A 142 18.39 -30.03 7.81
N LYS A 143 19.45 -30.52 8.46
CA LYS A 143 20.76 -29.87 8.46
C LYS A 143 21.42 -29.74 7.10
N THR A 144 20.89 -30.37 6.06
CA THR A 144 21.36 -30.18 4.67
C THR A 144 20.83 -28.91 4.04
N LYS A 145 19.75 -28.33 4.61
CA LYS A 145 19.12 -27.12 4.09
C LYS A 145 19.75 -25.87 4.69
N LEU A 146 19.95 -24.88 3.84
CA LEU A 146 20.29 -23.52 4.26
C LEU A 146 19.01 -22.79 4.61
N VAL A 147 19.01 -22.05 5.71
CA VAL A 147 17.88 -21.27 6.23
C VAL A 147 18.28 -19.80 6.25
N LEU A 148 17.53 -18.98 5.52
CA LEU A 148 17.66 -17.53 5.58
C LEU A 148 17.26 -17.04 6.97
N ASP A 149 18.01 -16.11 7.52
CA ASP A 149 17.65 -15.45 8.77
C ASP A 149 16.30 -14.71 8.61
N PRO A 150 15.27 -15.04 9.39
CA PRO A 150 13.99 -14.31 9.36
C PRO A 150 14.12 -12.80 9.58
N TYR A 151 15.17 -12.37 10.28
CA TYR A 151 15.48 -10.96 10.57
C TYR A 151 16.51 -10.36 9.58
N ALA A 152 16.76 -10.99 8.44
CA ALA A 152 17.68 -10.48 7.44
C ALA A 152 17.25 -9.09 6.94
N ARG A 153 18.15 -8.11 7.05
CA ARG A 153 17.90 -6.71 6.65
C ARG A 153 18.28 -6.42 5.21
N ALA A 154 18.95 -7.34 4.55
CA ALA A 154 19.24 -7.37 3.13
C ALA A 154 19.46 -8.82 2.68
N VAL A 155 19.09 -9.13 1.45
CA VAL A 155 19.20 -10.47 0.89
C VAL A 155 20.08 -10.44 -0.36
N ALA A 156 20.95 -11.42 -0.50
CA ALA A 156 21.81 -11.58 -1.66
C ALA A 156 21.11 -12.39 -2.77
N GLY A 157 21.57 -12.20 -4.00
CA GLY A 157 21.18 -13.02 -5.13
C GLY A 157 19.91 -12.62 -5.86
N GLN A 158 19.23 -11.56 -5.41
CA GLN A 158 17.95 -11.11 -5.99
C GLN A 158 18.08 -10.20 -7.22
N ARG A 159 19.25 -9.70 -7.54
CA ARG A 159 19.51 -8.83 -8.69
C ARG A 159 20.21 -9.57 -9.82
N PRO A 160 20.00 -9.14 -11.07
CA PRO A 160 19.02 -8.16 -11.58
C PRO A 160 17.62 -8.76 -11.69
N TRP A 161 16.60 -7.88 -11.83
CA TRP A 161 15.21 -8.27 -12.04
C TRP A 161 15.02 -9.19 -13.24
N GLY A 162 14.22 -10.25 -13.08
CA GLY A 162 13.87 -11.21 -14.13
C GLY A 162 14.94 -12.24 -14.43
N VAL A 163 16.03 -12.27 -13.69
CA VAL A 163 17.06 -13.31 -13.82
C VAL A 163 16.75 -14.44 -12.84
N ALA A 164 16.63 -15.66 -13.36
CA ALA A 164 16.36 -16.84 -12.56
C ALA A 164 17.41 -17.00 -11.44
N LYS A 165 16.93 -17.20 -10.23
CA LYS A 165 17.77 -17.44 -9.06
C LYS A 165 18.16 -18.93 -9.00
N THR A 166 19.31 -19.23 -8.45
CA THR A 166 19.69 -20.62 -8.19
C THR A 166 19.12 -21.08 -6.86
N ALA A 167 18.77 -22.34 -6.71
CA ALA A 167 18.07 -22.91 -5.56
C ALA A 167 18.78 -22.76 -4.20
N THR A 168 20.05 -22.31 -4.20
CA THR A 168 20.88 -22.17 -3.00
C THR A 168 21.07 -20.72 -2.53
N THR A 169 20.30 -19.76 -3.03
CA THR A 169 20.81 -18.41 -3.15
C THR A 169 20.27 -17.37 -2.22
N TYR A 170 19.31 -17.69 -1.38
CA TYR A 170 18.82 -16.68 -0.41
C TYR A 170 19.77 -16.63 0.80
N LYS A 171 20.78 -15.77 0.72
CA LYS A 171 21.71 -15.52 1.81
C LYS A 171 21.49 -14.12 2.38
N ALA A 172 21.51 -14.02 3.68
CA ALA A 172 21.37 -12.76 4.38
C ALA A 172 22.67 -11.96 4.31
N ARG A 173 22.52 -10.63 4.31
CA ARG A 173 23.62 -9.67 4.41
C ARG A 173 23.47 -8.83 5.66
N VAL A 174 24.59 -8.45 6.25
CA VAL A 174 24.63 -7.47 7.33
C VAL A 174 24.69 -6.08 6.72
N VAL A 175 23.93 -5.15 7.27
CA VAL A 175 23.88 -3.76 6.79
C VAL A 175 24.41 -2.80 7.86
N HIS A 176 25.02 -1.69 7.41
CA HIS A 176 25.35 -0.60 8.31
C HIS A 176 24.10 0.11 8.79
N ASN A 177 24.09 0.50 10.05
CA ASN A 177 23.02 1.30 10.63
C ASN A 177 23.52 2.74 10.84
N ASP A 178 23.97 3.40 9.77
CA ASP A 178 24.59 4.72 9.78
C ASP A 178 23.82 5.76 8.96
N PHE A 179 22.62 5.43 8.45
CA PHE A 179 21.81 6.38 7.72
C PHE A 179 21.42 7.57 8.61
N LYS A 180 21.61 8.76 8.07
CA LYS A 180 21.31 10.01 8.78
C LYS A 180 20.04 10.61 8.21
N TRP A 181 18.97 10.49 8.97
CA TRP A 181 17.76 11.25 8.72
C TRP A 181 18.06 12.74 8.95
N ASP A 182 17.47 13.58 8.12
CA ASP A 182 17.47 15.02 8.36
C ASP A 182 16.38 15.39 9.40
N ASP A 183 16.35 16.69 9.76
CA ASP A 183 15.39 17.21 10.75
C ASP A 183 13.99 17.45 10.15
N THR A 184 13.65 16.84 9.01
CA THR A 184 12.33 17.00 8.37
C THR A 184 11.26 16.40 9.27
N ALA A 185 10.28 17.21 9.64
CA ALA A 185 9.13 16.75 10.42
C ALA A 185 8.30 15.75 9.62
N PHE A 186 7.70 14.78 10.33
CA PHE A 186 6.71 13.87 9.74
C PHE A 186 5.47 14.69 9.34
N PRO A 187 4.88 14.46 8.17
CA PRO A 187 3.67 15.15 7.73
C PRO A 187 2.51 14.98 8.71
N ARG A 188 2.28 13.76 9.21
CA ARG A 188 1.22 13.39 10.16
C ARG A 188 -0.16 13.88 9.72
N THR A 189 -0.44 13.69 8.44
CA THR A 189 -1.74 14.04 7.86
C THR A 189 -2.83 13.22 8.55
N PRO A 190 -3.89 13.86 9.11
CA PRO A 190 -5.03 13.12 9.65
C PRO A 190 -5.63 12.19 8.60
N MET A 191 -6.31 11.13 9.04
CA MET A 191 -6.86 10.13 8.12
C MET A 191 -7.93 10.75 7.21
N GLU A 192 -8.79 11.60 7.75
CA GLU A 192 -9.84 12.34 7.01
C GLU A 192 -9.28 13.34 5.98
N ASP A 193 -8.07 13.85 6.21
CA ASP A 193 -7.37 14.77 5.31
C ASP A 193 -6.49 14.05 4.29
N SER A 194 -6.35 12.73 4.44
CA SER A 194 -5.51 11.92 3.56
C SER A 194 -6.19 11.69 2.21
N ILE A 195 -5.37 11.68 1.15
CA ILE A 195 -5.70 11.24 -0.19
C ILE A 195 -4.62 10.25 -0.58
N ILE A 196 -4.99 8.97 -0.57
CA ILE A 196 -4.06 7.85 -0.76
C ILE A 196 -3.93 7.55 -2.24
N TYR A 197 -2.70 7.34 -2.70
CA TYR A 197 -2.36 6.97 -4.07
C TYR A 197 -1.66 5.61 -4.05
N GLU A 198 -2.41 4.55 -4.39
CA GLU A 198 -1.90 3.19 -4.48
C GLU A 198 -1.05 3.04 -5.73
N MET A 199 0.19 2.54 -5.59
CA MET A 199 1.10 2.40 -6.73
C MET A 199 2.11 1.28 -6.56
N HIS A 200 2.49 0.66 -7.70
CA HIS A 200 3.56 -0.31 -7.77
C HIS A 200 4.89 0.39 -8.10
N VAL A 201 5.95 0.18 -7.30
CA VAL A 201 7.25 0.84 -7.47
C VAL A 201 7.77 0.71 -8.90
N ARG A 202 7.79 -0.53 -9.43
CA ARG A 202 8.30 -0.79 -10.77
C ARG A 202 7.35 -0.27 -11.86
N GLY A 203 6.05 -0.56 -11.77
CA GLY A 203 5.06 -0.21 -12.78
C GLY A 203 4.88 1.28 -12.96
N PHE A 204 5.07 2.06 -11.91
CA PHE A 204 4.87 3.50 -11.91
C PHE A 204 5.75 4.22 -12.94
N THR A 205 7.02 3.80 -13.09
CA THR A 205 7.95 4.50 -13.98
C THR A 205 8.61 3.61 -15.03
N ARG A 206 8.33 2.31 -15.07
CA ARG A 206 9.04 1.36 -15.94
C ARG A 206 8.83 1.62 -17.44
N HIS A 207 7.63 2.05 -17.83
CA HIS A 207 7.34 2.32 -19.22
C HIS A 207 8.19 3.48 -19.75
N ARG A 208 8.70 3.37 -20.99
CA ARG A 208 9.59 4.34 -21.61
C ARG A 208 9.02 5.79 -21.65
N SER A 209 7.69 5.91 -21.72
CA SER A 209 7.01 7.21 -21.74
C SER A 209 7.09 7.95 -20.40
N SER A 210 7.55 7.31 -19.32
CA SER A 210 7.79 7.97 -18.03
C SER A 210 8.84 9.07 -18.13
N GLY A 211 9.83 8.90 -19.01
CA GLY A 211 10.89 9.87 -19.24
C GLY A 211 11.87 10.02 -18.07
N VAL A 212 11.83 9.11 -17.08
CA VAL A 212 12.74 9.16 -15.94
C VAL A 212 14.08 8.51 -16.25
N GLN A 213 15.12 8.90 -15.51
CA GLN A 213 16.47 8.34 -15.65
C GLN A 213 16.58 6.93 -15.06
N TYR A 214 15.82 6.65 -13.99
CA TYR A 214 15.87 5.38 -13.26
C TYR A 214 14.51 4.65 -13.28
N PRO A 215 14.09 4.13 -14.44
CA PRO A 215 12.75 3.58 -14.61
C PRO A 215 12.55 2.29 -13.79
N GLY A 216 11.44 2.23 -13.06
CA GLY A 216 11.04 1.06 -12.29
C GLY A 216 11.76 0.88 -10.96
N THR A 217 12.29 1.97 -10.39
CA THR A 217 13.07 1.97 -9.15
C THR A 217 12.57 3.00 -8.13
N PHE A 218 13.05 2.90 -6.89
CA PHE A 218 12.80 3.90 -5.86
C PHE A 218 13.25 5.31 -6.30
N ALA A 219 14.40 5.42 -6.95
CA ALA A 219 14.89 6.68 -7.51
C ALA A 219 13.95 7.24 -8.59
N GLY A 220 13.33 6.39 -9.41
CA GLY A 220 12.35 6.81 -10.40
C GLY A 220 11.10 7.45 -9.79
N ILE A 221 10.71 7.04 -8.56
CA ILE A 221 9.62 7.70 -7.83
C ILE A 221 10.00 9.14 -7.48
N VAL A 222 11.25 9.35 -7.03
CA VAL A 222 11.74 10.69 -6.67
C VAL A 222 11.64 11.65 -7.85
N GLU A 223 11.96 11.20 -9.07
CA GLU A 223 11.82 12.00 -10.29
C GLU A 223 10.38 12.41 -10.60
N LYS A 224 9.38 11.69 -10.06
CA LYS A 224 7.94 11.95 -10.24
C LYS A 224 7.29 12.72 -9.09
N ILE A 225 8.03 13.13 -8.07
CA ILE A 225 7.48 13.92 -6.95
C ILE A 225 6.80 15.23 -7.43
N PRO A 226 7.34 15.99 -8.38
CA PRO A 226 6.63 17.17 -8.90
C PRO A 226 5.24 16.85 -9.44
N TYR A 227 5.09 15.73 -10.13
CA TYR A 227 3.80 15.24 -10.62
C TYR A 227 2.86 14.85 -9.47
N LEU A 228 3.33 14.10 -8.48
CA LEU A 228 2.52 13.70 -7.32
C LEU A 228 2.01 14.92 -6.53
N LYS A 229 2.86 15.94 -6.41
CA LYS A 229 2.47 17.24 -5.83
C LYS A 229 1.44 17.99 -6.67
N GLU A 230 1.63 18.02 -7.99
CA GLU A 230 0.67 18.63 -8.90
C GLU A 230 -0.69 17.94 -8.83
N LEU A 231 -0.73 16.61 -8.77
CA LEU A 231 -1.96 15.84 -8.59
C LEU A 231 -2.64 16.16 -7.25
N GLY A 232 -1.85 16.43 -6.21
CA GLY A 232 -2.36 16.88 -4.92
C GLY A 232 -2.60 15.76 -3.91
N ILE A 233 -2.03 14.57 -4.10
CA ILE A 233 -2.12 13.46 -3.13
C ILE A 233 -1.34 13.80 -1.85
N THR A 234 -1.66 13.12 -0.75
CA THR A 234 -1.01 13.32 0.56
C THR A 234 -0.25 12.09 1.04
N ALA A 235 -0.54 10.93 0.50
CA ALA A 235 0.15 9.69 0.83
C ALA A 235 0.29 8.81 -0.42
N VAL A 236 1.42 8.11 -0.54
CA VAL A 236 1.57 6.98 -1.44
C VAL A 236 1.41 5.69 -0.64
N GLU A 237 0.59 4.76 -1.15
CA GLU A 237 0.53 3.39 -0.67
C GLU A 237 1.30 2.52 -1.67
N LEU A 238 2.47 2.06 -1.23
CA LEU A 238 3.35 1.26 -2.07
C LEU A 238 2.93 -0.22 -1.97
N MET A 239 2.55 -0.81 -3.09
CA MET A 239 2.42 -2.27 -3.21
C MET A 239 3.70 -2.93 -2.71
N PRO A 240 3.71 -4.24 -2.35
CA PRO A 240 4.77 -4.84 -1.54
C PRO A 240 6.19 -4.48 -1.97
N VAL A 241 6.95 -3.92 -1.03
CA VAL A 241 8.37 -3.55 -1.21
C VAL A 241 9.32 -4.42 -0.39
N PHE A 242 8.80 -5.36 0.39
CA PHE A 242 9.63 -6.35 1.06
C PHE A 242 10.30 -7.26 0.02
N GLU A 243 11.44 -7.85 0.35
CA GLU A 243 12.14 -8.73 -0.58
C GLU A 243 11.27 -9.93 -0.97
N PHE A 244 11.01 -10.07 -2.26
CA PHE A 244 10.36 -11.23 -2.89
C PHE A 244 11.16 -11.70 -4.10
N ASP A 245 10.87 -12.87 -4.60
CA ASP A 245 11.51 -13.40 -5.80
C ASP A 245 10.51 -13.45 -6.96
N GLU A 246 10.70 -12.58 -7.91
CA GLU A 246 9.87 -12.51 -9.11
C GLU A 246 9.95 -13.77 -9.98
N THR A 247 10.94 -14.62 -9.75
CA THR A 247 11.17 -15.82 -10.56
C THR A 247 10.71 -17.12 -9.90
N ILE A 248 10.33 -17.13 -8.62
CA ILE A 248 10.03 -18.34 -7.85
C ILE A 248 8.89 -19.19 -8.46
N ASN A 249 7.89 -18.54 -9.04
CA ASN A 249 6.77 -19.17 -9.72
C ASN A 249 6.75 -18.83 -11.23
N ALA A 250 7.92 -18.50 -11.78
CA ALA A 250 8.04 -18.14 -13.19
C ALA A 250 7.61 -19.30 -14.09
N ARG A 251 6.79 -18.99 -15.10
CA ARG A 251 6.28 -19.97 -16.07
C ARG A 251 6.25 -19.38 -17.47
N SER A 252 6.28 -20.25 -18.46
CA SER A 252 6.17 -19.84 -19.85
C SER A 252 4.75 -20.08 -20.37
N VAL A 253 4.14 -19.05 -20.94
CA VAL A 253 2.82 -19.12 -21.57
C VAL A 253 2.95 -18.57 -22.99
N ASN A 254 2.65 -19.39 -24.00
CA ASN A 254 2.79 -19.03 -25.42
C ASN A 254 4.17 -18.43 -25.77
N GLY A 255 5.24 -19.00 -25.20
CA GLY A 255 6.63 -18.55 -25.41
C GLY A 255 7.00 -17.25 -24.68
N LYS A 256 6.13 -16.72 -23.85
CA LYS A 256 6.40 -15.54 -23.03
C LYS A 256 6.60 -15.94 -21.57
N GLN A 257 7.68 -15.44 -20.97
CA GLN A 257 7.94 -15.65 -19.54
C GLN A 257 7.01 -14.76 -18.72
N LEU A 258 6.30 -15.38 -17.77
CA LEU A 258 5.52 -14.72 -16.75
C LEU A 258 6.25 -14.86 -15.41
N MET A 259 6.25 -13.79 -14.61
CA MET A 259 6.95 -13.69 -13.33
C MET A 259 6.05 -13.07 -12.30
N GLU A 260 6.32 -13.30 -11.04
CA GLU A 260 5.66 -12.58 -9.96
C GLU A 260 6.00 -11.08 -10.05
N TYR A 261 4.99 -10.25 -10.29
CA TYR A 261 5.22 -8.82 -10.52
C TYR A 261 4.74 -7.97 -9.34
N TRP A 262 3.58 -8.30 -8.75
CA TRP A 262 3.01 -7.49 -7.67
C TRP A 262 3.80 -7.53 -6.36
N GLY A 263 4.44 -8.67 -6.04
CA GLY A 263 5.24 -8.85 -4.84
C GLY A 263 4.51 -9.43 -3.62
N TYR A 264 3.29 -9.92 -3.78
CA TYR A 264 2.57 -10.61 -2.69
C TYR A 264 3.10 -12.03 -2.48
N ASN A 265 4.41 -12.16 -2.31
CA ASN A 265 5.09 -13.44 -2.11
C ASN A 265 6.42 -13.23 -1.35
N THR A 266 6.32 -12.82 -0.09
CA THR A 266 7.44 -12.34 0.72
C THR A 266 8.45 -13.44 1.03
N VAL A 267 9.71 -13.20 0.70
CA VAL A 267 10.89 -14.02 1.06
C VAL A 267 11.53 -13.51 2.35
N SER A 268 11.67 -12.18 2.51
CA SER A 268 12.28 -11.57 3.69
C SER A 268 11.52 -10.32 4.12
N PHE A 269 11.11 -10.28 5.38
CA PHE A 269 10.23 -9.25 5.92
C PHE A 269 10.96 -7.97 6.35
N PHE A 270 12.26 -8.03 6.65
CA PHE A 270 13.05 -6.88 7.11
C PHE A 270 13.91 -6.26 6.00
N ALA A 271 13.94 -6.88 4.82
CA ALA A 271 14.73 -6.41 3.69
C ALA A 271 13.83 -5.73 2.65
N PRO A 272 14.20 -4.55 2.13
CA PRO A 272 13.57 -4.00 0.94
C PRO A 272 13.95 -4.82 -0.30
N ASN A 273 13.04 -4.86 -1.28
CA ASN A 273 13.32 -5.54 -2.54
C ASN A 273 14.50 -4.89 -3.26
N SER A 274 15.57 -5.67 -3.40
CA SER A 274 16.83 -5.19 -3.96
C SER A 274 16.75 -4.86 -5.44
N ALA A 275 15.79 -5.46 -6.18
CA ALA A 275 15.58 -5.20 -7.60
C ALA A 275 14.85 -3.85 -7.86
N PHE A 276 14.27 -3.22 -6.85
CA PHE A 276 13.67 -1.89 -6.94
C PHE A 276 14.69 -0.75 -6.71
N ALA A 277 15.94 -1.05 -6.42
CA ALA A 277 16.97 -0.03 -6.31
C ALA A 277 17.64 0.24 -7.65
N ALA A 278 17.94 1.52 -7.92
CA ALA A 278 18.72 1.94 -9.07
C ALA A 278 20.22 1.71 -8.88
N SER A 279 20.69 1.77 -7.62
CA SER A 279 22.08 1.45 -7.29
C SER A 279 22.31 -0.05 -7.34
N LEU A 280 23.40 -0.46 -7.99
CA LEU A 280 23.88 -1.84 -8.01
C LEU A 280 24.94 -2.10 -6.93
N GLU A 281 25.24 -1.10 -6.12
CA GLU A 281 26.22 -1.24 -5.05
C GLU A 281 25.66 -2.08 -3.89
N TYR A 282 26.53 -2.75 -3.21
CA TYR A 282 26.20 -3.66 -2.12
C TYR A 282 25.58 -2.91 -0.92
N ASN A 283 24.43 -3.39 -0.45
CA ASN A 283 23.64 -2.82 0.66
C ASN A 283 23.10 -1.38 0.43
N GLU A 284 23.00 -0.92 -0.81
CA GLU A 284 22.50 0.42 -1.10
C GLU A 284 20.96 0.48 -1.25
N GLU A 285 20.28 -0.66 -1.46
CA GLU A 285 18.81 -0.71 -1.64
C GLU A 285 18.05 -0.12 -0.45
N GLY A 286 18.47 -0.42 0.78
CA GLY A 286 17.87 0.14 1.99
C GLY A 286 18.12 1.63 2.12
N THR A 287 19.32 2.08 1.76
CA THR A 287 19.67 3.51 1.77
C THR A 287 18.88 4.29 0.74
N GLU A 288 18.71 3.74 -0.47
CA GLU A 288 17.94 4.37 -1.55
C GLU A 288 16.46 4.52 -1.16
N LEU A 289 15.85 3.49 -0.57
CA LEU A 289 14.48 3.57 -0.08
C LEU A 289 14.34 4.61 1.05
N LYS A 290 15.25 4.62 2.03
CA LYS A 290 15.26 5.65 3.10
C LYS A 290 15.34 7.07 2.54
N GLN A 291 16.19 7.29 1.54
CA GLN A 291 16.30 8.58 0.86
C GLN A 291 15.02 8.94 0.12
N THR A 292 14.40 7.99 -0.58
CA THR A 292 13.13 8.19 -1.29
C THR A 292 12.02 8.60 -0.31
N ILE A 293 11.89 7.90 0.81
CA ILE A 293 10.93 8.24 1.87
C ILE A 293 11.22 9.65 2.43
N GLN A 294 12.49 9.97 2.69
CA GLN A 294 12.88 11.28 3.20
C GLN A 294 12.47 12.42 2.24
N VAL A 295 12.66 12.22 0.92
CA VAL A 295 12.29 13.24 -0.07
C VAL A 295 10.77 13.36 -0.20
N LEU A 296 10.02 12.27 -0.23
CA LEU A 296 8.56 12.30 -0.22
C LEU A 296 8.03 13.11 0.98
N LYS A 297 8.55 12.84 2.17
CA LYS A 297 8.17 13.57 3.40
C LYS A 297 8.50 15.06 3.36
N LYS A 298 9.63 15.45 2.82
CA LYS A 298 9.99 16.87 2.58
C LYS A 298 8.94 17.58 1.71
N HIS A 299 8.26 16.85 0.87
CA HIS A 299 7.22 17.37 0.00
C HIS A 299 5.80 17.18 0.56
N GLY A 300 5.66 16.77 1.84
CA GLY A 300 4.39 16.57 2.52
C GLY A 300 3.64 15.31 2.09
N ILE A 301 4.35 14.31 1.53
CA ILE A 301 3.76 13.05 1.09
C ILE A 301 4.18 11.94 2.05
N GLU A 302 3.23 11.30 2.69
CA GLU A 302 3.41 10.15 3.57
C GLU A 302 3.65 8.86 2.76
N VAL A 303 4.26 7.87 3.40
CA VAL A 303 4.50 6.55 2.80
C VAL A 303 3.83 5.48 3.63
N ILE A 304 2.89 4.77 3.02
CA ILE A 304 2.21 3.60 3.54
C ILE A 304 2.78 2.38 2.81
N LEU A 305 3.12 1.32 3.53
CA LEU A 305 3.58 0.07 2.92
C LEU A 305 2.46 -0.97 2.94
N ASP A 306 2.24 -1.61 1.81
CA ASP A 306 1.44 -2.82 1.73
C ASP A 306 2.26 -4.01 2.24
N VAL A 307 1.75 -4.72 3.26
CA VAL A 307 2.48 -5.76 3.98
C VAL A 307 1.72 -7.08 3.99
N VAL A 308 2.45 -8.15 3.69
CA VAL A 308 1.90 -9.50 3.52
C VAL A 308 2.35 -10.38 4.68
N PHE A 309 1.56 -10.43 5.75
CA PHE A 309 1.81 -11.31 6.90
C PHE A 309 0.89 -12.53 6.95
N ASN A 310 0.01 -12.68 5.99
CA ASN A 310 -0.94 -13.78 5.95
C ASN A 310 -0.32 -15.08 5.42
N HIS A 311 0.73 -15.01 4.60
CA HIS A 311 1.48 -16.14 4.04
C HIS A 311 2.93 -15.76 3.74
N THR A 312 3.72 -16.74 3.26
CA THR A 312 5.11 -16.56 2.84
C THR A 312 5.36 -17.21 1.47
N ALA A 313 6.50 -16.89 0.87
CA ALA A 313 6.96 -17.48 -0.40
C ALA A 313 7.28 -18.97 -0.31
N GLU A 314 7.16 -19.62 0.84
CA GLU A 314 7.49 -21.05 1.01
C GLU A 314 6.41 -22.01 0.50
N GLY A 315 5.26 -21.48 -0.02
CA GLY A 315 4.19 -22.27 -0.62
C GLY A 315 3.64 -23.35 0.31
N ASN A 316 3.12 -24.44 -0.24
CA ASN A 316 2.62 -25.60 0.52
C ASN A 316 3.76 -26.60 0.89
N GLU A 317 3.40 -27.83 1.30
CA GLU A 317 4.35 -28.89 1.67
C GLU A 317 5.40 -29.19 0.58
N ASN A 318 5.07 -28.97 -0.68
CA ASN A 318 5.98 -29.16 -1.84
C ASN A 318 6.80 -27.90 -2.17
N GLY A 319 6.56 -26.80 -1.48
CA GLY A 319 7.24 -25.54 -1.71
C GLY A 319 8.67 -25.50 -1.14
N PRO A 320 9.46 -24.49 -1.49
CA PRO A 320 10.87 -24.41 -1.11
C PRO A 320 11.06 -24.21 0.39
N PHE A 321 12.25 -24.61 0.89
CA PHE A 321 12.76 -24.24 2.20
C PHE A 321 13.54 -22.94 2.04
N LEU A 322 13.00 -21.83 2.51
CA LEU A 322 13.66 -20.52 2.45
C LEU A 322 14.13 -20.06 3.82
N SER A 323 13.21 -20.04 4.79
CA SER A 323 13.43 -19.50 6.13
C SER A 323 12.69 -20.33 7.20
N PHE A 324 11.38 -20.12 7.32
CA PHE A 324 10.55 -20.60 8.44
C PHE A 324 10.34 -22.13 8.46
N LYS A 325 10.23 -22.76 7.28
CA LYS A 325 10.09 -24.23 7.19
C LYS A 325 11.25 -24.96 7.81
N GLY A 326 12.48 -24.51 7.55
CA GLY A 326 13.69 -25.12 8.07
C GLY A 326 14.06 -24.68 9.49
N LEU A 327 13.33 -23.71 10.05
CA LEU A 327 13.58 -23.17 11.39
C LEU A 327 12.64 -23.78 12.44
N ASP A 328 11.34 -23.52 12.35
CA ASP A 328 10.30 -24.08 13.25
C ASP A 328 8.96 -24.10 12.52
N ASN A 329 8.83 -24.96 11.51
CA ASN A 329 7.67 -25.01 10.64
C ASN A 329 6.33 -25.01 11.37
N ASN A 330 6.18 -25.83 12.38
CA ASN A 330 4.95 -26.00 13.19
C ASN A 330 4.64 -24.80 14.10
N ILE A 331 5.53 -23.85 14.23
CA ILE A 331 5.33 -22.59 14.99
C ILE A 331 4.86 -21.49 14.05
N TYR A 332 5.52 -21.37 12.90
CA TYR A 332 5.28 -20.27 11.98
C TYR A 332 4.07 -20.48 11.07
N TYR A 333 3.64 -21.72 10.84
CA TYR A 333 2.51 -22.01 9.97
C TYR A 333 1.33 -22.61 10.72
N MET A 334 0.14 -22.32 10.25
CA MET A 334 -1.08 -23.01 10.66
C MET A 334 -1.11 -24.36 9.97
N LEU A 335 -1.07 -25.44 10.74
CA LEU A 335 -1.03 -26.81 10.25
C LEU A 335 -2.28 -27.58 10.67
N MET A 336 -2.76 -28.42 9.77
CA MET A 336 -3.75 -29.45 10.07
C MET A 336 -3.14 -30.53 10.99
N PRO A 337 -3.94 -31.35 11.67
CA PRO A 337 -3.42 -32.45 12.50
C PRO A 337 -2.55 -33.46 11.75
N THR A 338 -2.62 -33.47 10.42
CA THR A 338 -1.85 -34.33 9.49
C THR A 338 -0.53 -33.69 9.04
N GLY A 339 -0.21 -32.48 9.51
CA GLY A 339 1.01 -31.74 9.11
C GLY A 339 0.87 -30.91 7.84
N GLU A 340 -0.23 -31.02 7.10
CA GLU A 340 -0.53 -30.20 5.93
C GLU A 340 -0.84 -28.75 6.32
N TYR A 341 -0.66 -27.81 5.40
CA TYR A 341 -0.90 -26.39 5.67
C TYR A 341 -2.38 -26.02 5.50
N TYR A 342 -2.92 -25.24 6.44
CA TYR A 342 -4.11 -24.44 6.15
C TYR A 342 -3.81 -23.41 5.06
N ASN A 343 -4.74 -23.19 4.15
CA ASN A 343 -4.58 -22.30 3.01
C ASN A 343 -5.67 -21.23 2.95
N PHE A 344 -5.81 -20.41 3.98
CA PHE A 344 -6.74 -19.28 3.99
C PHE A 344 -6.29 -18.10 3.12
N SER A 345 -5.02 -18.11 2.70
CA SER A 345 -4.44 -17.10 1.82
C SER A 345 -4.67 -17.37 0.33
N GLY A 346 -4.96 -18.62 -0.05
CA GLY A 346 -4.96 -19.05 -1.45
C GLY A 346 -3.57 -19.29 -2.04
N CYS A 347 -2.47 -19.02 -1.27
CA CYS A 347 -1.08 -19.09 -1.73
C CYS A 347 -0.32 -20.33 -1.24
N GLY A 348 -1.02 -21.32 -0.70
CA GLY A 348 -0.45 -22.62 -0.30
C GLY A 348 -0.16 -22.76 1.19
N ASN A 349 0.04 -21.67 1.92
CA ASN A 349 0.23 -21.69 3.37
C ASN A 349 -0.53 -20.54 4.05
N THR A 350 -0.66 -20.64 5.37
CA THR A 350 -1.18 -19.57 6.21
C THR A 350 -0.23 -19.37 7.39
N PHE A 351 0.23 -18.14 7.58
CA PHE A 351 1.13 -17.79 8.65
C PHE A 351 0.38 -17.77 9.99
N ASN A 352 0.94 -18.35 11.03
CA ASN A 352 0.31 -18.51 12.35
C ASN A 352 0.46 -17.23 13.21
N CYS A 353 -0.16 -16.15 12.76
CA CYS A 353 0.05 -14.78 13.25
C CYS A 353 -0.21 -14.60 14.76
N ASN A 354 -1.08 -15.42 15.36
CA ASN A 354 -1.41 -15.33 16.77
C ASN A 354 -0.59 -16.27 17.68
N ASN A 355 0.30 -17.10 17.11
CA ASN A 355 1.34 -17.76 17.89
C ASN A 355 2.22 -16.67 18.56
N PRO A 356 2.55 -16.76 19.86
CA PRO A 356 3.30 -15.71 20.56
C PRO A 356 4.63 -15.33 19.93
N ILE A 357 5.35 -16.29 19.33
CA ILE A 357 6.65 -16.06 18.66
C ILE A 357 6.45 -15.33 17.36
N VAL A 358 5.51 -15.79 16.53
CA VAL A 358 5.18 -15.19 15.25
C VAL A 358 4.62 -13.78 15.44
N ARG A 359 3.75 -13.59 16.43
CA ARG A 359 3.23 -12.28 16.81
C ARG A 359 4.35 -11.32 17.18
N GLN A 360 5.33 -11.76 17.98
CA GLN A 360 6.47 -10.91 18.33
C GLN A 360 7.34 -10.58 17.11
N PHE A 361 7.53 -11.54 16.20
CA PHE A 361 8.23 -11.33 14.93
C PHE A 361 7.54 -10.24 14.09
N ILE A 362 6.23 -10.31 13.92
CA ILE A 362 5.44 -9.31 13.16
C ILE A 362 5.57 -7.92 13.80
N ILE A 363 5.40 -7.83 15.13
CA ILE A 363 5.55 -6.56 15.85
C ILE A 363 6.96 -5.98 15.68
N ASN A 364 7.99 -6.80 15.78
CA ASN A 364 9.38 -6.35 15.58
C ASN A 364 9.61 -5.85 14.15
N CYS A 365 9.03 -6.52 13.17
CA CYS A 365 9.10 -6.13 11.77
C CYS A 365 8.48 -4.74 11.55
N LEU A 366 7.25 -4.53 11.96
CA LEU A 366 6.57 -3.25 11.78
C LEU A 366 7.28 -2.11 12.53
N LYS A 367 7.74 -2.37 13.75
CA LYS A 367 8.54 -1.39 14.51
C LYS A 367 9.84 -1.05 13.80
N TYR A 368 10.52 -2.03 13.21
CA TYR A 368 11.72 -1.81 12.41
C TYR A 368 11.45 -0.87 11.23
N TRP A 369 10.39 -1.10 10.47
CA TRP A 369 10.03 -0.23 9.34
C TRP A 369 9.66 1.19 9.77
N VAL A 370 9.04 1.35 10.95
CA VAL A 370 8.76 2.68 11.52
C VAL A 370 10.03 3.37 12.01
N THR A 371 10.91 2.66 12.74
CA THR A 371 12.07 3.29 13.39
C THR A 371 13.25 3.48 12.46
N GLU A 372 13.44 2.58 11.49
CA GLU A 372 14.57 2.61 10.56
C GLU A 372 14.24 3.28 9.23
N TYR A 373 13.01 3.10 8.73
CA TYR A 373 12.58 3.65 7.43
C TYR A 373 11.62 4.83 7.58
N HIS A 374 11.16 5.12 8.80
CA HIS A 374 10.24 6.21 9.08
C HIS A 374 8.95 6.17 8.25
N VAL A 375 8.41 4.97 7.98
CA VAL A 375 7.14 4.83 7.27
C VAL A 375 5.98 5.36 8.12
N ASP A 376 4.92 5.86 7.45
CA ASP A 376 3.80 6.55 8.09
C ASP A 376 2.59 5.62 8.32
N GLY A 377 2.57 4.46 7.66
CA GLY A 377 1.48 3.51 7.81
C GLY A 377 1.73 2.17 7.15
N PHE A 378 0.77 1.27 7.35
CA PHE A 378 0.74 -0.06 6.76
C PHE A 378 -0.67 -0.41 6.29
N ARG A 379 -0.79 -0.97 5.09
CA ARG A 379 -1.96 -1.69 4.62
C ARG A 379 -1.66 -3.19 4.74
N PHE A 380 -2.55 -3.93 5.38
CA PHE A 380 -2.37 -5.37 5.64
C PHE A 380 -3.18 -6.18 4.66
N ASP A 381 -2.47 -6.93 3.82
CA ASP A 381 -3.03 -7.88 2.87
C ASP A 381 -3.78 -8.99 3.60
N LEU A 382 -5.00 -9.34 3.13
CA LEU A 382 -5.87 -10.37 3.70
C LEU A 382 -5.89 -10.34 5.24
N ALA A 383 -6.12 -9.16 5.83
CA ALA A 383 -5.95 -8.90 7.26
C ALA A 383 -6.86 -9.76 8.16
N SER A 384 -7.95 -10.31 7.65
CA SER A 384 -8.81 -11.24 8.41
C SER A 384 -8.05 -12.48 8.87
N ILE A 385 -6.99 -12.91 8.18
CA ILE A 385 -6.12 -14.01 8.60
C ILE A 385 -5.40 -13.68 9.91
N LEU A 386 -5.00 -12.42 10.12
CA LEU A 386 -4.33 -11.97 11.34
C LEU A 386 -5.24 -12.09 12.59
N GLY A 387 -6.55 -12.23 12.37
CA GLY A 387 -7.56 -12.44 13.40
C GLY A 387 -7.90 -13.91 13.68
N ARG A 388 -7.27 -14.88 13.01
CA ARG A 388 -7.54 -16.31 13.21
C ARG A 388 -6.65 -16.93 14.29
N ASP A 389 -7.17 -17.92 15.01
CA ASP A 389 -6.38 -18.78 15.92
C ASP A 389 -5.58 -19.84 15.14
N GLN A 390 -4.82 -20.66 15.85
CA GLN A 390 -4.00 -21.72 15.25
C GLN A 390 -4.78 -22.79 14.47
N ASN A 391 -6.10 -22.92 14.71
CA ASN A 391 -6.99 -23.84 14.01
C ASN A 391 -7.76 -23.16 12.88
N GLY A 392 -7.45 -21.90 12.58
CA GLY A 392 -8.09 -21.10 11.56
C GLY A 392 -9.43 -20.48 11.96
N VAL A 393 -9.83 -20.56 13.24
CA VAL A 393 -11.11 -19.99 13.71
C VAL A 393 -10.94 -18.48 13.95
N PRO A 394 -11.83 -17.63 13.41
CA PRO A 394 -11.80 -16.20 13.67
C PRO A 394 -12.03 -15.89 15.16
N MET A 395 -11.15 -15.09 15.75
CA MET A 395 -11.25 -14.69 17.15
C MET A 395 -11.98 -13.35 17.29
N LYS A 396 -12.77 -13.21 18.36
CA LYS A 396 -13.39 -11.92 18.69
C LYS A 396 -12.35 -10.86 19.11
N ASN A 397 -11.33 -11.27 19.86
CA ASN A 397 -10.27 -10.42 20.38
C ASN A 397 -8.91 -11.01 20.00
N PRO A 398 -8.46 -10.85 18.76
CA PRO A 398 -7.17 -11.41 18.33
C PRO A 398 -5.99 -10.67 18.96
N PRO A 399 -5.10 -11.39 19.66
CA PRO A 399 -4.00 -10.79 20.41
C PRO A 399 -3.01 -9.99 19.57
N LEU A 400 -2.81 -10.36 18.30
CA LEU A 400 -1.95 -9.59 17.39
C LEU A 400 -2.55 -8.22 17.09
N LEU A 401 -3.81 -8.16 16.66
CA LEU A 401 -4.47 -6.90 16.30
C LEU A 401 -4.58 -5.96 17.51
N GLU A 402 -4.90 -6.51 18.70
CA GLU A 402 -4.90 -5.74 19.95
C GLU A 402 -3.51 -5.14 20.22
N ARG A 403 -2.46 -5.96 20.12
CA ARG A 403 -1.09 -5.51 20.38
C ARG A 403 -0.64 -4.44 19.42
N LEU A 404 -0.95 -4.57 18.13
CA LEU A 404 -0.63 -3.55 17.11
C LEU A 404 -1.37 -2.23 17.37
N SER A 405 -2.63 -2.32 17.82
CA SER A 405 -3.46 -1.13 18.10
C SER A 405 -2.92 -0.27 19.24
N TYR A 406 -2.29 -0.91 20.23
CA TYR A 406 -1.82 -0.23 21.45
C TYR A 406 -0.30 -0.13 21.57
N ASP A 407 0.48 -0.56 20.57
CA ASP A 407 1.94 -0.42 20.62
C ASP A 407 2.36 1.06 20.60
N PRO A 408 3.20 1.51 21.55
CA PRO A 408 3.58 2.93 21.65
C PRO A 408 4.33 3.46 20.42
N ILE A 409 5.11 2.62 19.73
CA ILE A 409 5.85 3.02 18.52
C ILE A 409 4.90 3.15 17.33
N LEU A 410 3.91 2.25 17.23
CA LEU A 410 2.93 2.24 16.14
C LEU A 410 1.77 3.23 16.39
N ARG A 411 1.74 3.95 17.51
CA ARG A 411 0.62 4.81 17.91
C ARG A 411 0.22 5.84 16.86
N SER A 412 1.18 6.40 16.14
CA SER A 412 0.95 7.46 15.14
C SER A 412 1.00 6.95 13.70
N THR A 413 1.13 5.64 13.47
CA THR A 413 1.12 5.06 12.12
C THR A 413 -0.31 4.78 11.67
N LYS A 414 -0.61 4.95 10.39
CA LYS A 414 -1.87 4.48 9.81
C LYS A 414 -1.89 2.95 9.77
N LEU A 415 -2.96 2.32 10.25
CA LEU A 415 -3.18 0.88 10.17
C LEU A 415 -4.44 0.65 9.33
N ILE A 416 -4.30 0.05 8.16
CA ILE A 416 -5.37 -0.14 7.19
C ILE A 416 -5.51 -1.64 6.93
N ALA A 417 -6.71 -2.17 7.10
CA ALA A 417 -7.00 -3.58 6.89
C ALA A 417 -7.69 -3.83 5.54
N GLU A 418 -7.21 -4.82 4.81
CA GLU A 418 -8.02 -5.52 3.86
C GLU A 418 -8.83 -6.57 4.63
N ALA A 419 -10.06 -6.21 5.02
CA ALA A 419 -10.85 -6.94 6.01
C ALA A 419 -11.57 -8.18 5.45
N TRP A 420 -10.86 -9.02 4.69
CA TRP A 420 -11.32 -10.32 4.17
C TRP A 420 -10.17 -11.30 3.99
N ASP A 421 -10.46 -12.53 3.55
CA ASP A 421 -9.48 -13.54 3.15
C ASP A 421 -9.98 -14.46 2.05
N ALA A 422 -9.08 -15.28 1.47
CA ALA A 422 -9.41 -16.24 0.41
C ALA A 422 -10.18 -17.47 0.93
N GLY A 423 -10.27 -17.67 2.24
CA GLY A 423 -11.11 -18.70 2.88
C GLY A 423 -12.59 -18.31 2.99
N GLY A 424 -12.99 -17.13 2.45
CA GLY A 424 -14.37 -16.66 2.40
C GLY A 424 -14.82 -15.82 3.60
N LEU A 425 -13.93 -15.47 4.52
CA LEU A 425 -14.24 -14.56 5.61
C LEU A 425 -14.24 -13.11 5.10
N TYR A 426 -15.37 -12.41 5.28
CA TYR A 426 -15.53 -11.01 4.89
C TYR A 426 -15.99 -10.19 6.09
N GLN A 427 -15.11 -9.35 6.63
CA GLN A 427 -15.29 -8.64 7.91
C GLN A 427 -15.43 -7.11 7.76
N VAL A 428 -15.64 -6.57 6.57
CA VAL A 428 -15.81 -5.13 6.38
C VAL A 428 -16.96 -4.58 7.25
N GLY A 429 -16.61 -3.71 8.20
CA GLY A 429 -17.48 -3.18 9.23
C GLY A 429 -17.60 -4.07 10.49
N ASN A 430 -16.95 -5.24 10.50
CA ASN A 430 -16.91 -6.16 11.64
C ASN A 430 -15.49 -6.63 11.98
N PHE A 431 -14.49 -6.02 11.38
CA PHE A 431 -13.08 -6.31 11.68
C PHE A 431 -12.77 -5.90 13.12
N PRO A 432 -11.94 -6.68 13.87
CA PRO A 432 -11.53 -6.33 15.22
C PRO A 432 -10.61 -5.12 15.26
N ALA A 433 -11.17 -3.92 15.03
CA ALA A 433 -10.43 -2.68 14.76
C ALA A 433 -9.89 -1.99 16.03
N TYR A 434 -10.33 -2.36 17.24
CA TYR A 434 -9.91 -1.75 18.51
C TYR A 434 -9.95 -0.21 18.50
N HIS A 435 -10.90 0.39 17.79
CA HIS A 435 -11.03 1.85 17.57
C HIS A 435 -9.76 2.50 16.98
N ARG A 436 -9.01 1.76 16.18
CA ARG A 436 -7.69 2.19 15.71
C ARG A 436 -7.45 1.93 14.22
N TRP A 437 -8.04 0.88 13.67
CA TRP A 437 -7.84 0.46 12.29
C TRP A 437 -8.84 1.13 11.36
N ALA A 438 -8.36 1.54 10.20
CA ALA A 438 -9.19 1.79 9.05
C ALA A 438 -9.31 0.52 8.18
N GLU A 439 -10.30 0.47 7.32
CA GLU A 439 -10.55 -0.67 6.45
C GLU A 439 -10.70 -0.21 4.98
N TRP A 440 -10.14 -0.95 4.06
CA TRP A 440 -10.55 -0.85 2.67
C TRP A 440 -12.03 -1.19 2.58
N ASN A 441 -12.86 -0.20 2.25
CA ASN A 441 -14.31 -0.36 2.26
C ASN A 441 -14.81 -0.98 0.95
N GLY A 442 -14.76 -2.32 0.84
CA GLY A 442 -15.28 -3.06 -0.31
C GLY A 442 -16.77 -2.86 -0.54
N LYS A 443 -17.56 -2.58 0.53
CA LYS A 443 -19.00 -2.27 0.39
C LYS A 443 -19.21 -0.90 -0.26
N TYR A 444 -18.35 0.08 -0.01
CA TYR A 444 -18.36 1.36 -0.73
C TYR A 444 -18.09 1.14 -2.20
N ARG A 445 -17.00 0.44 -2.54
CA ARG A 445 -16.62 0.11 -3.92
C ARG A 445 -17.78 -0.52 -4.68
N ASP A 446 -18.38 -1.55 -4.10
CA ASP A 446 -19.39 -2.35 -4.76
C ASP A 446 -20.72 -1.59 -4.94
N ALA A 447 -21.17 -0.86 -3.90
CA ALA A 447 -22.36 -0.04 -3.96
C ALA A 447 -22.24 1.06 -5.02
N LEU A 448 -21.09 1.72 -5.05
CA LEU A 448 -20.87 2.83 -5.97
C LEU A 448 -20.73 2.36 -7.43
N ARG A 449 -19.98 1.29 -7.68
CA ARG A 449 -19.89 0.69 -9.02
C ARG A 449 -21.27 0.29 -9.56
N ASP A 450 -22.09 -0.35 -8.73
CA ASP A 450 -23.45 -0.74 -9.12
C ASP A 450 -24.34 0.47 -9.41
N PHE A 451 -24.35 1.46 -8.53
CA PHE A 451 -25.21 2.62 -8.71
C PHE A 451 -24.83 3.43 -9.96
N LEU A 452 -23.53 3.70 -10.16
CA LEU A 452 -23.05 4.48 -11.31
C LEU A 452 -23.37 3.81 -12.66
N LYS A 453 -23.33 2.48 -12.76
CA LYS A 453 -23.71 1.80 -14.01
C LYS A 453 -25.22 1.74 -14.24
N GLY A 454 -26.03 2.19 -13.27
CA GLY A 454 -27.48 2.25 -13.38
C GLY A 454 -28.23 1.15 -12.63
N ASN A 455 -27.57 0.39 -11.76
CA ASN A 455 -28.22 -0.55 -10.85
C ASN A 455 -28.79 0.20 -9.63
N TYR A 456 -29.79 1.03 -9.87
CA TYR A 456 -30.39 1.94 -8.88
C TYR A 456 -31.05 1.23 -7.69
N TRP A 457 -31.38 -0.05 -7.80
CA TRP A 457 -31.87 -0.85 -6.68
C TRP A 457 -30.92 -0.89 -5.47
N ASN A 458 -29.67 -0.46 -5.65
CA ASN A 458 -28.67 -0.31 -4.60
C ASN A 458 -28.61 1.09 -3.99
N ALA A 459 -29.53 2.00 -4.34
CA ALA A 459 -29.56 3.38 -3.89
C ALA A 459 -29.51 3.56 -2.35
N PRO A 460 -30.27 2.79 -1.53
CA PRO A 460 -30.23 2.93 -0.07
C PRO A 460 -28.84 2.61 0.51
N GLU A 461 -28.17 1.60 -0.05
CA GLU A 461 -26.80 1.25 0.39
C GLU A 461 -25.81 2.31 -0.06
N THR A 462 -25.91 2.77 -1.30
CA THR A 462 -25.05 3.82 -1.84
C THR A 462 -25.15 5.10 -1.00
N ALA A 463 -26.36 5.53 -0.64
CA ALA A 463 -26.56 6.72 0.20
C ALA A 463 -25.81 6.63 1.54
N LYS A 464 -25.85 5.46 2.21
CA LYS A 464 -25.10 5.21 3.44
C LYS A 464 -23.58 5.29 3.22
N ARG A 465 -23.11 4.71 2.10
CA ARG A 465 -21.67 4.71 1.75
C ARG A 465 -21.16 6.13 1.52
N LEU A 466 -21.93 6.97 0.79
CA LEU A 466 -21.60 8.37 0.55
C LEU A 466 -21.53 9.18 1.85
N ALA A 467 -22.41 8.89 2.81
CA ALA A 467 -22.51 9.58 4.11
C ALA A 467 -21.43 9.16 5.13
N GLY A 468 -20.47 8.31 4.75
CA GLY A 468 -19.35 7.90 5.61
C GLY A 468 -19.48 6.52 6.24
N SER A 469 -20.45 5.70 5.81
CA SER A 469 -20.61 4.30 6.27
C SER A 469 -20.74 4.13 7.78
N THR A 470 -21.41 5.07 8.46
CA THR A 470 -21.55 5.08 9.93
C THR A 470 -22.34 3.87 10.47
N ASP A 471 -23.13 3.21 9.63
CA ASP A 471 -23.79 1.94 9.95
C ASP A 471 -22.81 0.76 10.07
N LEU A 472 -21.63 0.85 9.45
CA LEU A 472 -20.59 -0.17 9.53
C LEU A 472 -19.61 0.09 10.70
N TYR A 473 -19.31 1.34 10.99
CA TYR A 473 -18.23 1.73 11.91
C TYR A 473 -18.79 2.38 13.21
N GLN A 474 -19.88 1.82 13.73
CA GLN A 474 -20.50 2.29 14.97
C GLN A 474 -19.54 2.13 16.17
N GLY A 475 -19.45 3.17 17.00
CA GLY A 475 -18.64 3.16 18.23
C GLY A 475 -17.15 3.40 18.05
N VAL A 476 -16.70 3.61 16.82
CA VAL A 476 -15.38 4.17 16.55
C VAL A 476 -15.46 5.70 16.67
N TYR A 477 -14.41 6.36 17.15
CA TYR A 477 -14.34 7.81 17.16
C TYR A 477 -14.75 8.34 15.77
N GLU A 478 -15.90 9.00 15.70
CA GLU A 478 -16.49 9.62 14.50
C GLU A 478 -16.76 8.69 13.29
N GLY A 479 -16.48 7.41 13.35
CA GLY A 479 -16.89 6.33 12.42
C GLY A 479 -16.37 6.42 10.98
N HIS A 480 -16.39 7.59 10.37
CA HIS A 480 -16.01 7.81 8.97
C HIS A 480 -14.50 7.76 8.72
N GLU A 481 -13.67 8.00 9.73
CA GLU A 481 -12.20 7.87 9.63
C GLU A 481 -11.74 6.43 9.41
N SER A 482 -12.59 5.48 9.74
CA SER A 482 -12.31 4.05 9.52
C SER A 482 -12.51 3.60 8.08
N SER A 483 -13.20 4.40 7.26
CA SER A 483 -13.51 4.03 5.88
C SER A 483 -12.46 4.55 4.92
N VAL A 484 -11.67 3.65 4.32
CA VAL A 484 -10.88 3.96 3.12
C VAL A 484 -11.77 3.66 1.91
N ASN A 485 -12.24 4.71 1.28
CA ASN A 485 -13.12 4.64 0.12
C ASN A 485 -12.32 4.50 -1.16
N PHE A 486 -12.68 3.55 -1.99
CA PHE A 486 -12.06 3.37 -3.30
C PHE A 486 -13.06 2.87 -4.34
N ILE A 487 -12.75 3.08 -5.60
CA ILE A 487 -13.51 2.55 -6.73
C ILE A 487 -12.72 1.46 -7.42
N THR A 488 -11.40 1.64 -7.47
CA THR A 488 -10.42 0.78 -8.12
C THR A 488 -9.21 0.62 -7.22
N CYS A 489 -8.53 -0.52 -7.33
CA CYS A 489 -7.25 -0.82 -6.70
C CYS A 489 -6.45 -1.74 -7.64
N HIS A 490 -5.24 -2.15 -7.23
CA HIS A 490 -4.41 -3.07 -8.02
C HIS A 490 -5.13 -4.37 -8.39
N ASP A 491 -5.99 -4.88 -7.49
CA ASP A 491 -6.78 -6.11 -7.68
C ASP A 491 -8.14 -5.78 -8.30
N GLY A 492 -8.22 -5.83 -9.61
CA GLY A 492 -9.41 -5.50 -10.39
C GLY A 492 -9.12 -4.69 -11.65
N PHE A 493 -10.17 -4.10 -12.22
CA PHE A 493 -10.06 -3.19 -13.35
C PHE A 493 -9.53 -1.81 -12.94
N THR A 494 -8.74 -1.17 -13.82
CA THR A 494 -8.48 0.26 -13.75
C THR A 494 -9.77 1.05 -13.95
N LEU A 495 -9.79 2.33 -13.65
CA LEU A 495 -10.98 3.16 -13.82
C LEU A 495 -11.43 3.23 -15.30
N TYR A 496 -10.49 3.25 -16.23
CA TYR A 496 -10.81 3.20 -17.66
C TYR A 496 -11.39 1.83 -18.05
N ASP A 497 -10.81 0.74 -17.58
CA ASP A 497 -11.26 -0.62 -17.90
C ASP A 497 -12.63 -0.92 -17.26
N LEU A 498 -12.92 -0.34 -16.09
CA LEU A 498 -14.22 -0.47 -15.40
C LEU A 498 -15.39 0.01 -16.28
N PHE A 499 -15.14 1.03 -17.14
CA PHE A 499 -16.14 1.55 -18.08
C PHE A 499 -15.86 1.17 -19.55
N SER A 500 -14.96 0.21 -19.77
CA SER A 500 -14.60 -0.28 -21.11
C SER A 500 -14.80 -1.77 -21.31
N TYR A 501 -14.93 -2.52 -20.22
CA TYR A 501 -15.08 -3.98 -20.26
C TYR A 501 -16.22 -4.45 -19.36
N SER A 502 -17.05 -5.36 -19.89
CA SER A 502 -18.09 -6.02 -19.10
C SER A 502 -17.62 -7.34 -18.50
N ARG A 503 -16.51 -7.89 -18.97
CA ARG A 503 -15.90 -9.13 -18.48
C ARG A 503 -14.38 -9.03 -18.50
N LYS A 504 -13.72 -9.86 -17.68
CA LYS A 504 -12.26 -9.92 -17.62
C LYS A 504 -11.65 -10.56 -18.86
N HIS A 505 -10.43 -10.15 -19.16
CA HIS A 505 -9.59 -10.64 -20.26
C HIS A 505 -8.20 -11.03 -19.75
N ASN A 506 -8.13 -12.11 -18.95
CA ASN A 506 -6.91 -12.58 -18.28
C ASN A 506 -6.23 -13.75 -19.03
N GLU A 507 -6.60 -14.02 -20.30
CA GLU A 507 -6.07 -15.15 -21.08
C GLU A 507 -4.54 -15.15 -21.14
N VAL A 508 -3.94 -13.96 -21.16
CA VAL A 508 -2.48 -13.78 -21.20
C VAL A 508 -1.77 -14.22 -19.91
N ASN A 509 -2.52 -14.42 -18.82
CA ASN A 509 -2.00 -14.94 -17.55
C ASN A 509 -1.82 -16.47 -17.57
N GLY A 510 -2.38 -17.17 -18.60
CA GLY A 510 -2.19 -18.60 -18.82
C GLY A 510 -3.03 -19.53 -17.95
N TRP A 511 -4.10 -19.00 -17.35
CA TRP A 511 -5.10 -19.77 -16.57
C TRP A 511 -6.44 -19.91 -17.28
N ASN A 512 -6.45 -19.79 -18.62
CA ASN A 512 -7.67 -19.85 -19.43
C ASN A 512 -8.76 -18.90 -18.94
N ASN A 513 -8.36 -17.69 -18.51
CA ASN A 513 -9.24 -16.66 -17.96
C ASN A 513 -9.97 -17.09 -16.65
N ALA A 514 -9.47 -18.09 -15.91
CA ALA A 514 -10.09 -18.56 -14.67
C ALA A 514 -9.69 -17.70 -13.44
N ASP A 515 -8.55 -17.01 -13.51
CA ASP A 515 -8.02 -16.17 -12.44
C ASP A 515 -8.67 -14.77 -12.40
N GLY A 516 -8.62 -14.11 -11.25
CA GLY A 516 -9.25 -12.81 -11.02
C GLY A 516 -10.77 -12.89 -10.84
N ALA A 517 -11.38 -11.79 -10.41
CA ALA A 517 -12.82 -11.73 -10.14
C ALA A 517 -13.66 -11.80 -11.42
N ASP A 518 -14.74 -12.60 -11.41
CA ASP A 518 -15.69 -12.68 -12.53
C ASP A 518 -16.66 -11.51 -12.53
N ASP A 519 -17.19 -11.12 -11.36
CA ASP A 519 -18.10 -9.99 -11.20
C ASP A 519 -17.32 -8.72 -10.81
N ASN A 520 -16.95 -7.93 -11.81
CA ASN A 520 -16.27 -6.66 -11.62
C ASN A 520 -17.23 -5.48 -11.39
N ARG A 521 -18.54 -5.70 -11.45
CA ARG A 521 -19.56 -4.64 -11.42
C ARG A 521 -19.29 -3.54 -12.44
N SER A 522 -18.69 -3.91 -13.55
CA SER A 522 -18.26 -3.03 -14.63
C SER A 522 -19.32 -2.85 -15.71
N TRP A 523 -19.09 -1.91 -16.63
CA TRP A 523 -19.94 -1.66 -17.80
C TRP A 523 -19.09 -1.16 -18.95
N ASN A 524 -19.16 -1.81 -20.12
CA ASN A 524 -18.39 -1.45 -21.31
C ASN A 524 -18.89 -0.22 -22.08
N CYS A 525 -19.93 0.45 -21.58
CA CYS A 525 -20.58 1.60 -22.25
C CYS A 525 -21.08 1.30 -23.68
N GLY A 526 -21.38 0.03 -23.99
CA GLY A 526 -21.95 -0.42 -25.26
C GLY A 526 -20.96 -1.09 -26.21
N VAL A 527 -19.65 -0.97 -25.98
CA VAL A 527 -18.59 -1.62 -26.79
C VAL A 527 -17.56 -2.24 -25.87
N GLU A 528 -17.29 -3.55 -26.05
CA GLU A 528 -16.26 -4.26 -25.29
C GLU A 528 -14.85 -3.88 -25.77
N GLY A 529 -14.02 -3.38 -24.85
CA GLY A 529 -12.64 -3.04 -25.14
C GLY A 529 -12.43 -1.73 -25.92
N PRO A 530 -11.28 -1.57 -26.59
CA PRO A 530 -10.91 -0.35 -27.28
C PRO A 530 -11.92 0.03 -28.38
N THR A 531 -12.19 1.33 -28.53
CA THR A 531 -13.07 1.85 -29.59
C THR A 531 -12.59 3.23 -30.05
N GLU A 532 -12.82 3.53 -31.33
CA GLU A 532 -12.61 4.86 -31.92
C GLU A 532 -13.92 5.67 -32.01
N ASP A 533 -15.05 5.09 -31.60
CA ASP A 533 -16.33 5.77 -31.54
C ASP A 533 -16.27 6.93 -30.53
N PRO A 534 -16.42 8.19 -31.01
CA PRO A 534 -16.31 9.36 -30.14
C PRO A 534 -17.44 9.44 -29.11
N VAL A 535 -18.64 8.91 -29.41
CA VAL A 535 -19.78 8.92 -28.50
C VAL A 535 -19.51 7.98 -27.33
N ILE A 536 -19.07 6.76 -27.62
CA ILE A 536 -18.71 5.77 -26.60
C ILE A 536 -17.53 6.27 -25.75
N THR A 537 -16.51 6.85 -26.41
CA THR A 537 -15.35 7.39 -25.70
C THR A 537 -15.75 8.55 -24.78
N ALA A 538 -16.59 9.48 -25.25
CA ALA A 538 -17.10 10.58 -24.42
C ALA A 538 -17.91 10.06 -23.22
N LEU A 539 -18.75 9.04 -23.41
CA LEU A 539 -19.51 8.40 -22.34
C LEU A 539 -18.59 7.74 -21.30
N ARG A 540 -17.55 7.02 -21.73
CA ARG A 540 -16.55 6.43 -20.79
C ARG A 540 -15.90 7.50 -19.93
N PHE A 541 -15.41 8.58 -20.51
CA PHE A 541 -14.81 9.68 -19.76
C PHE A 541 -15.82 10.41 -18.87
N LYS A 542 -17.08 10.51 -19.27
CA LYS A 542 -18.17 11.03 -18.42
C LYS A 542 -18.35 10.14 -17.19
N MET A 543 -18.43 8.82 -17.37
CA MET A 543 -18.54 7.88 -16.26
C MET A 543 -17.32 7.91 -15.32
N MET A 544 -16.14 8.07 -15.84
CA MET A 544 -14.91 8.25 -15.05
C MET A 544 -14.95 9.57 -14.26
N ARG A 545 -15.43 10.69 -14.85
CA ARG A 545 -15.64 11.94 -14.14
C ARG A 545 -16.67 11.79 -13.01
N ASN A 546 -17.77 11.08 -13.27
CA ASN A 546 -18.75 10.77 -12.23
C ASN A 546 -18.10 10.05 -11.06
N ALA A 547 -17.36 8.98 -11.34
CA ALA A 547 -16.73 8.14 -10.34
C ALA A 547 -15.78 8.93 -9.43
N ILE A 548 -14.87 9.72 -10.02
CA ILE A 548 -13.92 10.51 -9.20
C ILE A 548 -14.62 11.64 -8.44
N THR A 549 -15.63 12.30 -9.05
CA THR A 549 -16.40 13.35 -8.36
C THR A 549 -17.07 12.78 -7.13
N VAL A 550 -17.74 11.63 -7.26
CA VAL A 550 -18.41 10.98 -6.14
C VAL A 550 -17.41 10.53 -5.07
N LEU A 551 -16.29 9.94 -5.46
CA LEU A 551 -15.24 9.53 -4.52
C LEU A 551 -14.71 10.73 -3.72
N MET A 552 -14.41 11.85 -4.40
CA MET A 552 -13.84 13.03 -3.75
C MET A 552 -14.88 13.81 -2.91
N CYS A 553 -16.16 13.69 -3.24
CA CYS A 553 -17.26 14.34 -2.50
C CYS A 553 -17.99 13.39 -1.53
N SER A 554 -17.42 12.23 -1.21
CA SER A 554 -17.91 11.31 -0.17
C SER A 554 -17.16 11.49 1.14
N ARG A 555 -17.83 11.29 2.27
CA ARG A 555 -17.18 11.23 3.59
C ARG A 555 -16.43 9.91 3.75
N GLY A 556 -15.21 9.95 4.32
CA GLY A 556 -14.23 8.88 4.41
C GLY A 556 -12.93 9.25 3.71
N THR A 557 -11.90 8.42 3.81
CA THR A 557 -10.58 8.65 3.20
C THR A 557 -10.55 8.12 1.77
N PRO A 558 -10.37 8.94 0.74
CA PRO A 558 -10.29 8.45 -0.63
C PRO A 558 -8.95 7.80 -0.94
N MET A 559 -8.99 6.66 -1.62
CA MET A 559 -7.84 6.02 -2.26
C MET A 559 -8.08 5.94 -3.78
N ILE A 560 -7.04 6.21 -4.55
CA ILE A 560 -7.02 6.18 -6.01
C ILE A 560 -5.90 5.27 -6.49
N LEU A 561 -6.17 4.51 -7.55
CA LEU A 561 -5.16 3.68 -8.21
C LEU A 561 -4.32 4.52 -9.17
N ALA A 562 -3.01 4.37 -9.12
CA ALA A 562 -2.07 5.07 -10.00
C ALA A 562 -2.40 4.84 -11.48
N GLY A 563 -2.52 5.94 -12.21
CA GLY A 563 -2.87 5.94 -13.64
C GLY A 563 -4.35 6.16 -13.93
N ASP A 564 -5.25 6.01 -12.97
CA ASP A 564 -6.67 6.29 -13.16
C ASP A 564 -6.91 7.74 -13.55
N GLU A 565 -6.12 8.66 -13.03
CA GLU A 565 -6.21 10.09 -13.26
C GLU A 565 -5.90 10.55 -14.70
N PHE A 566 -5.33 9.66 -15.49
CA PHE A 566 -5.12 9.90 -16.93
C PHE A 566 -5.65 8.77 -17.83
N GLY A 567 -6.47 7.87 -17.26
CA GLY A 567 -7.15 6.79 -17.99
C GLY A 567 -6.20 5.70 -18.49
N ASN A 568 -5.30 5.24 -17.64
CA ASN A 568 -4.47 4.07 -17.91
C ASN A 568 -5.34 2.82 -18.03
N THR A 569 -4.94 1.88 -18.90
CA THR A 569 -5.67 0.63 -19.15
C THR A 569 -4.76 -0.58 -18.98
N GLN A 570 -5.30 -1.65 -18.45
CA GLN A 570 -4.72 -3.00 -18.43
C GLN A 570 -5.35 -3.90 -19.50
N PHE A 571 -6.05 -3.28 -20.48
CA PHE A 571 -6.70 -3.96 -21.60
C PHE A 571 -7.68 -5.04 -21.16
N GLY A 572 -8.42 -4.80 -20.07
CA GLY A 572 -9.39 -5.73 -19.49
C GLY A 572 -8.78 -6.87 -18.67
N ASN A 573 -7.48 -6.86 -18.43
CA ASN A 573 -6.87 -7.76 -17.46
C ASN A 573 -7.09 -7.20 -16.04
N ASN A 574 -7.87 -7.92 -15.22
CA ASN A 574 -8.21 -7.51 -13.86
C ASN A 574 -7.37 -8.21 -12.78
N ASN A 575 -6.31 -8.93 -13.18
CA ASN A 575 -5.44 -9.68 -12.28
C ASN A 575 -4.01 -9.76 -12.84
N SER A 576 -3.37 -8.62 -13.03
CA SER A 576 -2.10 -8.51 -13.75
C SER A 576 -0.86 -8.88 -12.92
N TYR A 577 -1.02 -9.68 -11.86
CA TYR A 577 0.01 -10.03 -10.87
C TYR A 577 1.30 -10.62 -11.47
N CYS A 578 1.21 -11.24 -12.64
CA CYS A 578 2.33 -11.89 -13.31
C CYS A 578 2.78 -11.19 -14.61
N GLN A 579 2.38 -9.95 -14.83
CA GLN A 579 2.57 -9.22 -16.09
C GLN A 579 3.56 -8.06 -15.95
N ASP A 580 4.87 -8.35 -15.94
CA ASP A 580 5.91 -7.29 -15.97
C ASP A 580 6.09 -6.74 -17.38
N LYS A 581 5.09 -6.02 -17.88
CA LYS A 581 5.06 -5.41 -19.23
C LYS A 581 4.00 -4.30 -19.32
N GLU A 582 3.75 -3.84 -20.54
CA GLU A 582 2.85 -2.71 -20.85
C GLU A 582 1.41 -2.88 -20.33
N ILE A 583 0.99 -4.11 -20.00
CA ILE A 583 -0.30 -4.35 -19.33
C ILE A 583 -0.32 -3.71 -17.95
N SER A 584 0.77 -3.83 -17.19
CA SER A 584 0.85 -3.38 -15.79
C SER A 584 1.61 -2.07 -15.62
N TRP A 585 2.45 -1.70 -16.61
CA TRP A 585 3.21 -0.45 -16.50
C TRP A 585 2.36 0.75 -16.89
N LEU A 586 2.49 1.86 -16.17
CA LEU A 586 1.79 3.10 -16.49
C LEU A 586 2.32 3.70 -17.79
N ASN A 587 1.42 3.89 -18.74
CA ASN A 587 1.74 4.57 -19.99
C ASN A 587 1.48 6.08 -19.86
N TRP A 588 2.54 6.85 -19.62
CA TRP A 588 2.49 8.30 -19.42
C TRP A 588 2.12 9.10 -20.68
N ASP A 589 2.05 8.48 -21.85
CA ASP A 589 1.53 9.13 -23.04
C ASP A 589 0.02 9.38 -22.94
N TYR A 590 -0.71 8.59 -22.12
CA TYR A 590 -2.11 8.86 -21.80
C TYR A 590 -2.29 10.17 -21.04
N LEU A 591 -1.35 10.58 -20.19
CA LEU A 591 -1.39 11.88 -19.53
C LEU A 591 -1.40 13.04 -20.54
N LYS A 592 -0.61 12.94 -21.63
CA LYS A 592 -0.59 13.95 -22.70
C LYS A 592 -1.86 13.91 -23.51
N ARG A 593 -2.35 12.71 -23.85
CA ARG A 593 -3.56 12.48 -24.64
C ARG A 593 -4.83 12.94 -23.92
N ASN A 594 -4.93 12.65 -22.62
CA ASN A 594 -6.11 12.87 -21.80
C ASN A 594 -5.91 14.04 -20.81
N ARG A 595 -5.20 15.09 -21.26
CA ARG A 595 -4.81 16.22 -20.41
C ARG A 595 -6.00 16.92 -19.74
N ASP A 596 -7.12 17.03 -20.45
CA ASP A 596 -8.33 17.68 -19.92
C ASP A 596 -8.98 16.83 -18.82
N PHE A 597 -8.93 15.50 -18.94
CA PHE A 597 -9.39 14.61 -17.88
C PHE A 597 -8.49 14.68 -16.65
N PHE A 598 -7.18 14.71 -16.84
CA PHE A 598 -6.23 14.91 -15.74
C PHE A 598 -6.44 16.25 -15.02
N ALA A 599 -6.67 17.32 -15.78
CA ALA A 599 -6.97 18.63 -15.21
C ALA A 599 -8.26 18.61 -14.36
N PHE A 600 -9.31 17.96 -14.86
CA PHE A 600 -10.54 17.74 -14.10
C PHE A 600 -10.30 16.94 -12.82
N TYR A 601 -9.58 15.81 -12.93
CA TYR A 601 -9.26 14.93 -11.81
C TYR A 601 -8.52 15.70 -10.69
N LYS A 602 -7.49 16.44 -11.06
CA LYS A 602 -6.74 17.33 -10.16
C LYS A 602 -7.64 18.38 -9.48
N SER A 603 -8.58 18.96 -10.25
CA SER A 603 -9.51 19.96 -9.71
C SER A 603 -10.48 19.36 -8.69
N THR A 604 -10.93 18.13 -8.86
CA THR A 604 -11.77 17.45 -7.84
C THR A 604 -11.02 17.14 -6.55
N ILE A 605 -9.73 16.80 -6.65
CA ILE A 605 -8.86 16.64 -5.47
C ILE A 605 -8.69 17.98 -4.74
N ALA A 606 -8.43 19.06 -5.48
CA ALA A 606 -8.31 20.40 -4.91
C ALA A 606 -9.63 20.87 -4.27
N PHE A 607 -10.78 20.55 -4.89
CA PHE A 607 -12.10 20.81 -4.35
C PHE A 607 -12.29 20.14 -2.98
N ARG A 608 -12.03 18.82 -2.88
CA ARG A 608 -12.11 18.12 -1.59
C ARG A 608 -11.23 18.76 -0.51
N LYS A 609 -10.02 19.15 -0.85
CA LYS A 609 -9.09 19.81 0.10
C LYS A 609 -9.61 21.15 0.57
N LYS A 610 -10.30 21.89 -0.28
CA LYS A 610 -10.89 23.20 0.02
C LYS A 610 -12.11 23.09 0.94
N HIS A 611 -12.84 21.97 0.92
CA HIS A 611 -14.12 21.80 1.58
C HIS A 611 -14.05 20.80 2.74
N PRO A 612 -13.76 21.24 3.98
CA PRO A 612 -13.63 20.37 5.15
C PRO A 612 -14.94 19.68 5.56
N SER A 613 -16.12 20.24 5.26
CA SER A 613 -17.43 19.63 5.55
C SER A 613 -17.61 18.25 4.89
N ILE A 614 -16.97 18.00 3.75
CA ILE A 614 -16.95 16.69 3.12
C ILE A 614 -16.16 15.69 3.96
N ARG A 615 -15.07 16.15 4.58
CA ARG A 615 -14.06 15.27 5.19
C ARG A 615 -14.39 14.91 6.62
N ARG A 616 -14.96 15.84 7.38
CA ARG A 616 -15.28 15.69 8.81
C ARG A 616 -16.52 16.48 9.22
N GLN A 617 -17.06 16.13 10.35
CA GLN A 617 -18.11 16.95 11.01
C GLN A 617 -17.48 18.26 11.51
N LEU A 618 -18.16 19.35 11.25
CA LEU A 618 -17.80 20.70 11.69
C LEU A 618 -18.78 21.21 12.75
N GLN A 619 -18.59 22.45 13.22
CA GLN A 619 -19.59 23.15 14.00
C GLN A 619 -20.88 23.28 13.17
N PRO A 620 -22.08 23.34 13.82
CA PRO A 620 -23.34 23.52 13.11
C PRO A 620 -23.30 24.72 12.18
N ALA A 621 -23.82 24.57 10.97
CA ALA A 621 -23.89 25.64 9.99
C ALA A 621 -24.90 26.70 10.42
N GLU A 622 -24.55 27.97 10.31
CA GLU A 622 -25.48 29.10 10.61
C GLU A 622 -26.63 29.18 9.59
N CYS A 623 -26.43 28.71 8.37
CA CYS A 623 -27.48 28.65 7.38
C CYS A 623 -28.62 27.68 7.77
N GLY A 624 -28.42 26.84 8.81
CA GLY A 624 -29.42 25.94 9.36
C GLY A 624 -29.54 24.59 8.64
N LEU A 625 -28.64 24.30 7.67
CA LEU A 625 -28.56 23.00 7.02
C LEU A 625 -27.89 21.98 7.96
N PRO A 626 -28.29 20.69 7.92
CA PRO A 626 -27.70 19.65 8.77
C PRO A 626 -26.31 19.28 8.33
N ASP A 627 -25.50 18.70 9.24
CA ASP A 627 -24.14 18.20 8.92
C ASP A 627 -24.14 17.26 7.71
N VAL A 628 -25.05 16.28 7.70
CA VAL A 628 -25.22 15.34 6.58
C VAL A 628 -26.70 15.16 6.29
N MET A 629 -27.08 15.16 5.01
CA MET A 629 -28.43 14.83 4.57
C MET A 629 -28.37 14.04 3.25
N THR A 630 -29.11 12.96 3.17
CA THR A 630 -29.29 12.21 1.91
C THR A 630 -30.75 12.31 1.47
N CYS A 631 -30.97 12.40 0.16
CA CYS A 631 -32.31 12.57 -0.42
C CYS A 631 -32.36 11.99 -1.85
N GLY A 632 -33.55 11.97 -2.42
CA GLY A 632 -33.78 11.70 -3.85
C GLY A 632 -33.55 12.96 -4.72
N ALA A 633 -34.30 13.08 -5.80
CA ALA A 633 -34.27 14.25 -6.68
C ALA A 633 -34.84 15.53 -5.99
N ASN A 634 -35.68 15.36 -4.98
CA ASN A 634 -36.19 16.42 -4.13
C ASN A 634 -35.56 16.31 -2.74
N PRO A 635 -34.97 17.40 -2.19
CA PRO A 635 -34.42 17.43 -0.83
C PRO A 635 -35.38 17.06 0.28
N ASP A 636 -36.67 17.26 0.07
CA ASP A 636 -37.70 16.90 1.04
C ASP A 636 -38.02 15.37 1.06
N ASP A 637 -37.53 14.65 0.08
CA ASP A 637 -37.64 13.18 -0.03
C ASP A 637 -36.46 12.49 0.65
N HIS A 638 -36.56 12.34 1.97
CA HIS A 638 -35.52 11.72 2.78
C HIS A 638 -35.56 10.18 2.79
N MET A 639 -36.63 9.57 2.26
CA MET A 639 -36.77 8.12 2.18
C MET A 639 -36.14 7.58 0.91
N ILE A 640 -34.89 7.17 0.99
CA ILE A 640 -34.23 6.51 -0.15
C ILE A 640 -34.71 5.08 -0.27
N THR A 641 -35.31 4.77 -1.42
CA THR A 641 -35.83 3.45 -1.77
C THR A 641 -34.99 2.81 -2.90
N LYS A 642 -35.29 1.56 -3.20
CA LYS A 642 -34.66 0.85 -4.33
C LYS A 642 -35.06 1.40 -5.70
N ASP A 643 -36.03 2.29 -5.77
CA ASP A 643 -36.50 2.89 -7.02
C ASP A 643 -35.86 4.26 -7.29
N ASN A 644 -35.06 4.79 -6.34
CA ASN A 644 -34.38 6.05 -6.53
C ASN A 644 -33.25 5.92 -7.54
N ARG A 645 -33.38 6.63 -8.66
CA ARG A 645 -32.39 6.72 -9.74
C ARG A 645 -31.48 7.94 -9.61
N VAL A 646 -31.90 8.87 -8.76
CA VAL A 646 -31.19 10.08 -8.41
C VAL A 646 -30.93 10.07 -6.90
N LEU A 647 -29.70 10.38 -6.51
CA LEU A 647 -29.29 10.54 -5.12
C LEU A 647 -28.68 11.91 -4.91
N GLY A 648 -29.17 12.64 -3.92
CA GLY A 648 -28.55 13.84 -3.39
C GLY A 648 -27.87 13.57 -2.06
N ILE A 649 -26.70 14.17 -1.86
CA ILE A 649 -26.03 14.23 -0.56
C ILE A 649 -25.56 15.64 -0.26
N LEU A 650 -25.84 16.11 0.95
CA LEU A 650 -25.43 17.40 1.45
C LEU A 650 -24.46 17.21 2.62
N PHE A 651 -23.43 18.03 2.66
CA PHE A 651 -22.56 18.25 3.81
C PHE A 651 -22.57 19.73 4.16
N ALA A 652 -22.76 20.08 5.43
CA ALA A 652 -22.76 21.46 5.86
C ALA A 652 -22.15 21.61 7.26
N GLY A 653 -21.40 22.69 7.46
CA GLY A 653 -20.84 23.03 8.75
C GLY A 653 -19.99 24.28 8.68
N ARG A 654 -19.44 24.68 9.82
CA ARG A 654 -18.56 25.84 9.93
C ARG A 654 -17.29 25.48 10.67
N GLU A 655 -16.13 25.79 10.09
CA GLU A 655 -14.87 25.69 10.83
C GLU A 655 -14.81 26.74 11.96
N GLU A 656 -14.14 26.40 13.04
CA GLU A 656 -13.96 27.32 14.15
C GLU A 656 -13.20 28.57 13.69
N GLY A 657 -13.82 29.75 13.94
CA GLY A 657 -13.28 31.04 13.52
C GLY A 657 -13.49 31.39 12.04
N ALA A 658 -14.12 30.52 11.26
CA ALA A 658 -14.47 30.84 9.88
C ALA A 658 -15.63 31.86 9.83
N GLU A 659 -15.54 32.77 8.87
CA GLU A 659 -16.58 33.78 8.64
C GLU A 659 -17.85 33.18 8.02
N TYR A 660 -17.71 32.03 7.34
CA TYR A 660 -18.75 31.47 6.51
C TYR A 660 -18.90 29.96 6.69
N ASP A 661 -20.13 29.47 6.45
CA ASP A 661 -20.41 28.05 6.38
C ASP A 661 -19.77 27.41 5.14
N ASP A 662 -19.25 26.19 5.29
CA ASP A 662 -18.86 25.31 4.19
C ASP A 662 -20.03 24.36 3.91
N VAL A 663 -20.66 24.53 2.75
CA VAL A 663 -21.85 23.78 2.34
C VAL A 663 -21.66 23.22 0.94
N ILE A 664 -21.79 21.93 0.83
CA ILE A 664 -21.66 21.17 -0.42
C ILE A 664 -22.90 20.32 -0.61
N TYR A 665 -23.51 20.40 -1.78
CA TYR A 665 -24.60 19.54 -2.21
C TYR A 665 -24.23 18.86 -3.51
N MET A 666 -24.05 17.54 -3.48
CA MET A 666 -23.79 16.72 -4.66
C MET A 666 -25.04 15.94 -5.04
N VAL A 667 -25.37 15.91 -6.33
CA VAL A 667 -26.47 15.10 -6.87
C VAL A 667 -25.96 14.21 -8.00
N ILE A 668 -26.34 12.95 -7.95
CA ILE A 668 -25.97 11.88 -8.89
C ILE A 668 -27.23 11.44 -9.61
N ASN A 669 -27.28 11.57 -10.93
CA ASN A 669 -28.29 10.94 -11.79
C ASN A 669 -27.69 9.66 -12.42
N ALA A 670 -28.09 8.51 -11.92
CA ALA A 670 -27.66 7.21 -12.46
C ALA A 670 -28.55 6.75 -13.64
N HIS A 671 -29.59 7.50 -13.99
CA HIS A 671 -30.53 7.17 -15.06
C HIS A 671 -30.03 7.59 -16.42
N TRP A 672 -30.57 6.97 -17.48
CA TRP A 672 -30.26 7.29 -18.88
C TRP A 672 -31.14 8.42 -19.45
N GLU A 673 -31.95 9.06 -18.64
CA GLU A 673 -32.75 10.24 -18.98
C GLU A 673 -32.36 11.40 -18.07
N PRO A 674 -32.40 12.65 -18.57
CA PRO A 674 -32.23 13.82 -17.74
C PRO A 674 -33.34 13.95 -16.71
N CYS A 675 -33.04 14.55 -15.57
CA CYS A 675 -33.98 14.74 -14.46
C CYS A 675 -33.92 16.15 -13.92
N GLU A 676 -35.08 16.80 -13.73
CA GLU A 676 -35.12 18.04 -12.98
C GLU A 676 -34.98 17.75 -11.49
N ILE A 677 -33.99 18.37 -10.87
CA ILE A 677 -33.73 18.28 -9.44
C ILE A 677 -34.05 19.61 -8.75
N ARG A 678 -34.48 19.52 -7.50
CA ARG A 678 -34.64 20.67 -6.62
C ARG A 678 -33.42 20.76 -5.69
N LEU A 679 -32.92 21.98 -5.46
CA LEU A 679 -31.87 22.26 -4.48
C LEU A 679 -32.47 22.52 -3.12
N PRO A 680 -31.76 22.19 -2.00
CA PRO A 680 -32.22 22.49 -0.64
C PRO A 680 -32.58 24.00 -0.46
N ALA A 681 -33.61 24.24 0.30
CA ALA A 681 -34.02 25.61 0.59
C ALA A 681 -32.93 26.33 1.40
N LEU A 682 -32.65 27.58 1.02
CA LEU A 682 -31.69 28.46 1.69
C LEU A 682 -32.42 29.62 2.38
N ARG A 683 -31.78 30.18 3.40
CA ARG A 683 -32.23 31.43 4.01
C ARG A 683 -32.12 32.60 3.01
N ALA A 684 -32.90 33.65 3.23
CA ALA A 684 -32.83 34.86 2.40
C ALA A 684 -31.40 35.44 2.35
N GLY A 685 -30.95 35.84 1.16
CA GLY A 685 -29.62 36.37 0.93
C GLY A 685 -28.56 35.30 0.57
N LEU A 686 -28.93 34.03 0.57
CA LEU A 686 -28.06 32.93 0.09
C LEU A 686 -28.61 32.34 -1.20
N SER A 687 -27.72 31.91 -2.06
CA SER A 687 -28.06 31.29 -3.34
C SER A 687 -27.13 30.10 -3.63
N TRP A 688 -27.56 29.19 -4.48
CA TRP A 688 -26.72 28.08 -4.94
C TRP A 688 -25.90 28.48 -6.15
N GLY A 689 -24.66 28.00 -6.21
CA GLY A 689 -23.82 28.05 -7.38
C GLY A 689 -23.26 26.67 -7.73
N ILE A 690 -23.24 26.33 -9.01
CA ILE A 690 -22.67 25.08 -9.50
C ILE A 690 -21.15 25.20 -9.56
N CYS A 691 -20.44 24.18 -9.03
CA CYS A 691 -18.98 24.07 -9.04
C CYS A 691 -18.49 22.98 -9.98
N ILE A 692 -19.19 21.84 -10.03
CA ILE A 692 -18.83 20.70 -10.87
C ILE A 692 -20.06 20.25 -11.64
N ASP A 693 -19.89 20.02 -12.95
CA ASP A 693 -20.87 19.44 -13.85
C ASP A 693 -20.15 18.42 -14.74
N THR A 694 -20.40 17.14 -14.51
CA THR A 694 -19.71 16.08 -15.26
C THR A 694 -20.21 15.91 -16.69
N GLU A 695 -21.37 16.51 -17.05
CA GLU A 695 -21.83 16.65 -18.42
C GLU A 695 -20.98 17.65 -19.19
N GLY A 696 -20.57 18.74 -18.54
CA GLY A 696 -19.68 19.73 -19.11
C GLY A 696 -20.36 20.70 -20.04
N SER A 697 -21.31 21.47 -19.54
CA SER A 697 -21.99 22.52 -20.30
C SER A 697 -20.97 23.48 -20.94
N GLY A 698 -20.95 23.57 -22.25
CA GLY A 698 -19.99 24.40 -23.01
C GLY A 698 -18.53 23.93 -22.90
N GLY A 699 -18.28 22.65 -22.59
CA GLY A 699 -16.96 22.07 -22.49
C GLY A 699 -16.25 22.32 -21.13
N ARG A 700 -16.96 22.85 -20.15
CA ARG A 700 -16.44 23.07 -18.79
C ARG A 700 -17.05 22.08 -17.83
N PHE A 701 -16.21 21.36 -17.09
CA PHE A 701 -16.61 20.37 -16.09
C PHE A 701 -16.40 20.85 -14.65
N TYR A 702 -15.55 21.85 -14.46
CA TYR A 702 -15.19 22.44 -13.16
C TYR A 702 -15.16 23.96 -13.26
N TYR A 703 -15.72 24.64 -12.24
CA TYR A 703 -15.77 26.09 -12.13
C TYR A 703 -15.06 26.52 -10.83
N GLU A 704 -13.95 27.23 -10.95
CA GLU A 704 -13.21 27.77 -9.79
C GLU A 704 -14.08 28.74 -8.97
N LYS A 705 -14.86 29.58 -9.66
CA LYS A 705 -15.91 30.40 -9.08
C LYS A 705 -17.24 29.74 -9.41
N PRO A 706 -18.09 29.46 -8.37
CA PRO A 706 -19.40 28.87 -8.62
C PRO A 706 -20.24 29.72 -9.58
N VAL A 707 -20.95 29.07 -10.48
CA VAL A 707 -21.87 29.77 -11.40
C VAL A 707 -23.23 29.89 -10.73
N PHE A 708 -23.66 31.12 -10.50
CA PHE A 708 -24.93 31.48 -9.85
C PHE A 708 -26.14 30.83 -10.53
N LEU A 709 -27.05 30.32 -9.72
CA LEU A 709 -28.33 29.77 -10.16
C LEU A 709 -29.48 30.72 -9.76
N THR A 710 -30.22 31.17 -10.74
CA THR A 710 -31.37 32.09 -10.53
C THR A 710 -32.60 31.42 -9.94
N ARG A 711 -32.63 30.08 -9.90
CA ARG A 711 -33.74 29.25 -9.39
C ARG A 711 -33.19 28.06 -8.63
N PRO A 712 -33.90 27.55 -7.61
CA PRO A 712 -33.48 26.32 -6.89
C PRO A 712 -33.86 25.04 -7.66
N LEU A 713 -33.83 25.09 -8.99
CA LEU A 713 -34.09 23.97 -9.90
C LEU A 713 -32.95 23.85 -10.89
N PHE A 714 -32.54 22.63 -11.16
CA PHE A 714 -31.46 22.32 -12.11
C PHE A 714 -31.84 21.10 -12.95
N MET A 715 -31.64 21.18 -14.29
CA MET A 715 -31.80 20.04 -15.17
C MET A 715 -30.50 19.25 -15.17
N LEU A 716 -30.47 18.16 -14.40
CA LEU A 716 -29.32 17.25 -14.33
C LEU A 716 -29.37 16.27 -15.51
N ALA A 717 -28.33 16.28 -16.34
CA ALA A 717 -28.25 15.42 -17.52
C ALA A 717 -28.27 13.93 -17.14
N GLU A 718 -28.55 13.08 -18.12
CA GLU A 718 -28.48 11.65 -17.95
C GLU A 718 -27.06 11.21 -17.56
N ARG A 719 -26.93 10.20 -16.67
CA ARG A 719 -25.66 9.62 -16.24
C ARG A 719 -24.62 10.69 -15.89
N SER A 720 -25.02 11.66 -15.05
CA SER A 720 -24.16 12.78 -14.66
C SER A 720 -24.20 13.07 -13.17
N VAL A 721 -23.22 13.82 -12.73
CA VAL A 721 -23.07 14.31 -11.36
C VAL A 721 -22.90 15.84 -11.41
N ALA A 722 -23.65 16.53 -10.53
CA ALA A 722 -23.44 17.95 -10.31
C ALA A 722 -23.14 18.22 -8.83
N VAL A 723 -22.26 19.19 -8.58
CA VAL A 723 -21.91 19.63 -7.22
C VAL A 723 -22.12 21.12 -7.11
N PHE A 724 -22.83 21.49 -6.05
CA PHE A 724 -23.23 22.85 -5.73
C PHE A 724 -22.64 23.27 -4.39
N THR A 725 -22.36 24.58 -4.26
CA THR A 725 -21.99 25.22 -2.99
C THR A 725 -22.76 26.54 -2.82
N LEU A 726 -22.67 27.16 -1.65
CA LEU A 726 -23.25 28.48 -1.46
C LEU A 726 -22.56 29.48 -2.38
N TYR A 727 -23.39 30.17 -3.17
CA TYR A 727 -22.96 31.31 -3.96
C TYR A 727 -23.12 32.58 -3.11
N ARG A 728 -22.12 33.45 -3.19
CA ARG A 728 -22.10 34.77 -2.58
C ARG A 728 -21.80 35.79 -3.65
N GLU A 729 -22.62 36.84 -3.71
CA GLU A 729 -22.24 37.99 -4.52
C GLU A 729 -21.01 38.62 -3.86
N GLU A 730 -19.91 38.77 -4.61
CA GLU A 730 -18.78 39.57 -4.14
C GLU A 730 -19.29 41.00 -3.94
N GLU A 731 -19.17 41.54 -2.69
CA GLU A 731 -19.39 42.94 -2.40
C GLU A 731 -18.46 43.85 -3.19
#